data_2afe0a2f581661ede1735957539d4f83
#
_entry.id   2afe0a2f581661ede1735957539d4f83
#
_cell.length_a   1.000
_cell.length_b   1.000
_cell.length_c   1.000
_cell.angle_alpha   90.00
_cell.angle_beta   90.00
_cell.angle_gamma   90.00
#
_symmetry.space_group_name_H-M   'P 1'
#
loop_
_entity.id
_entity.type
_entity.pdbx_description
1 polymer ?
#
loop_
_entity_poly.entity_id
_entity_poly.type
_entity_poly.pdbx_seq_one_letter_code
_entity_poly.pdbx_strand_id
1 'polypeptide(L)'
;MVQRNRFIQGGASPRQHALRLAVLLAVCELAAVRPALAQSAASAPAAAPASASPQAAPATGTAPAAQTAPTQIQSVKVTGERETKFIDRQVYDVKQDVNASNGSAADALGNVPSVSVDADGTVSLRGSTNVQILVDGKPSAMLQGENRGSALQAMPSEDIDSVEVINNPGAEFGNEGGGGPILNLVMKRNRRAGGFGVANANLGTGGRYNSALNGAYNTGLWGFQGGIHVRHDGRDSTYENERERIDPVTGATQRSTQSTTSTGLNDSVGLRGQASYNIGQDDTLEASAMFMQRDNDQQVLDHYNVADGTGAVTSDYARASRRKGDSSNGMASLRWDHKGEKLGELFKMDLRLSGSENDSETDSVNTYTVTPPRAADGRNLQDVDNRTRIVDYTGDYERPLDNGAILKVGYKISESKSEFDTRYYDFDLASGAQSVNTRRTNAFEIDERNTALYGSYQWKLSERWGAQLGLRAEHTDMKLDQVTSRLEANNSYLNWVPSAFATYKLADRTNLRFSYAHRIRRPNAGELNPFVVYRDELNESSGNPYLKPVKTDSFEVGYETKAGTLDANVRAYYRNDRDMIRSRQLAVSDTVILTTLENGGSNRSGGLEFTLSGKLTPTLSLNTSGNVFVVEQQQIDLAGVENKRSATSVNVRGRLNWQVTAQDQFQLMFNAQGKTLTGYGYREPSATANLSYRRNLSPSLTLVVNATDIFDSQKAETVTDSATLQERGIRRYDGRIVFVGLSWRFGGVQSNRRPDGPPGEGWRGGPPPGGFGGPGGPGM
;
A
#
# COMPACT_ATOMS: atom_id res chain seq x y z
N MET A 1 19.39 5.49 -48.82
CA MET A 1 20.68 4.99 -48.25
C MET A 1 20.47 4.87 -46.76
N VAL A 2 20.31 3.67 -46.25
CA VAL A 2 19.95 3.41 -44.86
C VAL A 2 21.25 3.30 -44.06
N GLN A 3 21.56 4.31 -43.24
CA GLN A 3 22.61 4.20 -42.22
C GLN A 3 22.03 3.54 -40.94
N ARG A 4 22.48 2.34 -40.64
CA ARG A 4 22.23 1.65 -39.38
C ARG A 4 23.04 2.36 -38.28
N ASN A 5 22.37 3.11 -37.42
CA ASN A 5 22.94 3.56 -36.14
C ASN A 5 23.10 2.34 -35.22
N ARG A 6 24.33 1.98 -34.93
CA ARG A 6 24.69 1.05 -33.86
C ARG A 6 24.48 1.76 -32.52
N PHE A 7 23.38 1.46 -31.85
CA PHE A 7 23.25 1.75 -30.44
C PHE A 7 24.25 0.90 -29.65
N ILE A 8 25.08 1.57 -28.86
CA ILE A 8 26.03 0.94 -27.95
C ILE A 8 25.21 0.20 -26.88
N GLN A 9 25.28 -1.12 -26.89
CA GLN A 9 24.78 -1.94 -25.78
C GLN A 9 25.66 -1.65 -24.56
N GLY A 10 25.16 -0.81 -23.66
CA GLY A 10 25.74 -0.63 -22.34
C GLY A 10 25.49 -1.88 -21.50
N GLY A 11 26.46 -2.75 -21.40
CA GLY A 11 26.43 -3.89 -20.50
C GLY A 11 26.35 -3.41 -19.05
N ALA A 12 25.54 -4.10 -18.25
CA ALA A 12 25.46 -3.88 -16.80
C ALA A 12 26.87 -3.95 -16.18
N SER A 13 27.10 -3.12 -15.15
CA SER A 13 28.42 -3.05 -14.52
C SER A 13 28.84 -4.42 -13.95
N PRO A 14 30.14 -4.75 -13.90
CA PRO A 14 30.62 -6.04 -13.35
C PRO A 14 30.14 -6.31 -11.91
N ARG A 15 29.86 -5.26 -11.13
CA ARG A 15 29.32 -5.37 -9.77
C ARG A 15 27.86 -5.85 -9.75
N GLN A 16 27.04 -5.45 -10.72
CA GLN A 16 25.65 -5.89 -10.84
C GLN A 16 25.54 -7.36 -11.24
N HIS A 17 26.44 -7.83 -12.13
CA HIS A 17 26.51 -9.25 -12.50
C HIS A 17 26.99 -10.13 -11.35
N ALA A 18 27.96 -9.65 -10.55
CA ALA A 18 28.45 -10.36 -9.38
C ALA A 18 27.37 -10.49 -8.29
N LEU A 19 26.58 -9.45 -8.06
CA LEU A 19 25.50 -9.49 -7.08
C LEU A 19 24.34 -10.40 -7.54
N ARG A 20 23.98 -10.36 -8.83
CA ARG A 20 22.98 -11.26 -9.43
C ARG A 20 23.41 -12.72 -9.35
N LEU A 21 24.69 -12.99 -9.63
CA LEU A 21 25.23 -14.35 -9.57
C LEU A 21 25.36 -14.84 -8.13
N ALA A 22 25.76 -13.99 -7.20
CA ALA A 22 25.87 -14.33 -5.77
C ALA A 22 24.50 -14.63 -5.14
N VAL A 23 23.46 -13.87 -5.49
CA VAL A 23 22.09 -14.10 -5.00
C VAL A 23 21.50 -15.38 -5.62
N LEU A 24 21.71 -15.61 -6.92
CA LEU A 24 21.30 -16.86 -7.59
C LEU A 24 22.05 -18.10 -7.04
N LEU A 25 23.35 -17.99 -6.80
CA LEU A 25 24.15 -19.06 -6.19
C LEU A 25 23.74 -19.31 -4.74
N ALA A 26 23.48 -18.28 -3.94
CA ALA A 26 23.01 -18.44 -2.57
C ALA A 26 21.62 -19.11 -2.48
N VAL A 27 20.73 -18.83 -3.43
CA VAL A 27 19.42 -19.49 -3.53
C VAL A 27 19.57 -20.94 -4.00
N CYS A 28 20.48 -21.22 -4.91
CA CYS A 28 20.78 -22.58 -5.39
C CYS A 28 21.50 -23.43 -4.33
N GLU A 29 22.44 -22.84 -3.56
CA GLU A 29 23.14 -23.56 -2.48
C GLU A 29 22.23 -23.85 -1.29
N LEU A 30 21.30 -22.94 -0.93
CA LEU A 30 20.27 -23.19 0.11
C LEU A 30 19.27 -24.27 -0.31
N ALA A 31 19.01 -24.44 -1.61
CA ALA A 31 18.18 -25.54 -2.12
C ALA A 31 18.91 -26.91 -2.15
N ALA A 32 20.24 -26.89 -2.13
CA ALA A 32 21.09 -28.09 -2.14
C ALA A 32 21.50 -28.59 -0.73
N VAL A 33 21.18 -27.86 0.34
CA VAL A 33 21.38 -28.33 1.72
C VAL A 33 20.39 -29.45 2.01
N ARG A 34 20.80 -30.67 1.76
CA ARG A 34 20.18 -31.89 2.29
C ARG A 34 20.18 -31.80 3.83
N PRO A 35 19.17 -32.32 4.52
CA PRO A 35 19.14 -32.33 5.98
C PRO A 35 20.17 -33.34 6.51
N ALA A 36 21.41 -32.89 6.64
CA ALA A 36 22.51 -33.66 7.26
C ALA A 36 22.60 -33.45 8.78
N LEU A 37 21.61 -32.85 9.42
CA LEU A 37 21.59 -32.57 10.86
C LEU A 37 20.59 -33.42 11.67
N ALA A 38 20.16 -34.57 11.12
CA ALA A 38 19.29 -35.49 11.87
C ALA A 38 19.92 -36.89 12.07
N GLN A 39 21.25 -36.98 12.10
CA GLN A 39 21.94 -38.25 12.43
C GLN A 39 23.16 -38.01 13.33
N SER A 40 22.92 -37.72 14.57
CA SER A 40 23.93 -38.00 15.61
C SER A 40 23.23 -38.00 17.00
N ALA A 41 22.63 -39.11 17.36
CA ALA A 41 22.48 -39.59 18.74
C ALA A 41 21.73 -40.91 18.74
N ALA A 42 22.43 -42.02 18.63
CA ALA A 42 22.17 -43.27 19.33
C ALA A 42 23.07 -44.37 18.76
N SER A 43 24.18 -44.57 19.42
CA SER A 43 24.95 -45.81 19.34
C SER A 43 25.13 -46.35 20.74
N ALA A 44 24.59 -47.54 21.02
CA ALA A 44 25.10 -48.55 21.89
C ALA A 44 24.12 -49.72 22.00
N PRO A 45 24.57 -50.97 22.42
CA PRO A 45 24.62 -52.02 21.45
C PRO A 45 23.71 -53.25 21.79
N ALA A 46 23.76 -54.19 20.85
CA ALA A 46 23.08 -55.45 20.70
C ALA A 46 22.96 -56.40 21.90
N ALA A 47 21.85 -57.15 21.88
CA ALA A 47 21.83 -58.59 22.20
C ALA A 47 20.59 -59.26 21.55
N ALA A 48 20.83 -60.27 20.74
CA ALA A 48 19.86 -61.27 20.26
C ALA A 48 20.04 -62.54 21.13
N PRO A 49 19.33 -63.70 20.89
CA PRO A 49 18.11 -64.00 20.17
C PRO A 49 17.13 -64.93 20.94
N ALA A 50 15.95 -65.18 20.45
CA ALA A 50 15.37 -66.56 20.35
C ALA A 50 13.91 -66.58 19.93
N SER A 51 13.70 -67.19 18.84
CA SER A 51 12.72 -68.18 18.33
C SER A 51 11.41 -68.44 19.05
N ALA A 52 10.30 -68.41 18.33
CA ALA A 52 9.39 -69.53 17.99
C ALA A 52 8.06 -69.06 17.44
N SER A 53 7.72 -69.51 16.23
CA SER A 53 6.36 -69.73 15.74
C SER A 53 5.84 -71.12 16.23
N PRO A 54 4.62 -71.61 15.96
CA PRO A 54 3.55 -71.21 15.06
C PRO A 54 2.09 -71.49 15.58
N GLN A 55 1.16 -71.34 14.61
CA GLN A 55 -0.20 -72.00 14.48
C GLN A 55 -1.39 -71.26 15.09
N ALA A 56 -2.57 -71.12 14.55
CA ALA A 56 -3.32 -71.61 13.36
C ALA A 56 -4.61 -70.82 13.30
N ALA A 57 -5.19 -70.70 12.08
CA ALA A 57 -6.56 -70.22 11.83
C ALA A 57 -7.59 -71.31 12.29
N PRO A 58 -8.92 -71.08 12.29
CA PRO A 58 -9.71 -70.49 11.24
C PRO A 58 -10.99 -69.74 11.65
N ALA A 59 -11.63 -69.17 10.65
CA ALA A 59 -13.06 -69.18 10.37
C ALA A 59 -13.88 -67.86 10.44
N THR A 60 -14.22 -67.39 9.26
CA THR A 60 -15.51 -66.93 8.74
C THR A 60 -16.41 -66.04 9.63
N GLY A 61 -16.56 -64.81 9.14
CA GLY A 61 -17.64 -63.90 9.50
C GLY A 61 -17.76 -62.79 8.50
N THR A 62 -18.74 -62.87 7.62
CA THR A 62 -19.16 -61.88 6.65
C THR A 62 -19.54 -60.58 7.36
N ALA A 63 -18.80 -59.51 7.13
CA ALA A 63 -19.16 -58.17 7.57
C ALA A 63 -19.78 -57.37 6.43
N PRO A 64 -20.82 -56.55 6.69
CA PRO A 64 -21.49 -55.76 5.65
C PRO A 64 -20.61 -54.61 5.21
N ALA A 65 -20.74 -54.22 3.94
CA ALA A 65 -20.05 -53.12 3.31
C ALA A 65 -20.19 -51.83 4.10
N ALA A 66 -19.05 -51.28 4.55
CA ALA A 66 -18.97 -49.98 5.14
C ALA A 66 -19.29 -48.93 4.07
N GLN A 67 -20.39 -48.23 4.27
CA GLN A 67 -20.68 -47.00 3.56
C GLN A 67 -19.58 -45.99 3.90
N THR A 68 -18.81 -45.58 2.90
CA THR A 68 -17.87 -44.47 2.98
C THR A 68 -18.62 -43.19 3.38
N ALA A 69 -18.47 -42.77 4.59
CA ALA A 69 -18.95 -41.46 5.03
C ALA A 69 -18.32 -40.36 4.14
N PRO A 70 -19.06 -39.32 3.75
CA PRO A 70 -18.52 -38.27 2.93
C PRO A 70 -17.41 -37.56 3.71
N THR A 71 -16.22 -37.52 3.13
CA THR A 71 -15.07 -36.77 3.65
C THR A 71 -15.52 -35.33 3.86
N GLN A 72 -15.58 -34.86 5.09
CA GLN A 72 -15.85 -33.47 5.40
C GLN A 72 -14.78 -32.62 4.71
N ILE A 73 -15.21 -31.92 3.68
CA ILE A 73 -14.41 -30.89 3.02
C ILE A 73 -14.12 -29.85 4.09
N GLN A 74 -12.84 -29.67 4.44
CA GLN A 74 -12.43 -28.58 5.32
C GLN A 74 -12.87 -27.28 4.69
N SER A 75 -13.82 -26.61 5.33
CA SER A 75 -14.38 -25.36 4.87
C SER A 75 -13.27 -24.32 4.69
N VAL A 76 -13.02 -23.90 3.47
CA VAL A 76 -12.21 -22.74 3.17
C VAL A 76 -12.88 -21.54 3.84
N LYS A 77 -12.21 -20.96 4.81
CA LYS A 77 -12.72 -19.77 5.52
C LYS A 77 -12.54 -18.60 4.57
N VAL A 78 -13.64 -18.06 4.07
CA VAL A 78 -13.67 -16.91 3.16
C VAL A 78 -13.10 -15.69 3.86
N THR A 79 -12.31 -14.91 3.15
CA THR A 79 -11.81 -13.61 3.58
C THR A 79 -12.99 -12.67 3.79
N GLY A 80 -13.44 -12.56 5.00
CA GLY A 80 -14.41 -11.58 5.48
C GLY A 80 -13.74 -10.61 6.43
N GLU A 81 -14.45 -9.58 6.82
CA GLU A 81 -14.05 -8.76 7.96
C GLU A 81 -13.83 -9.66 9.17
N ARG A 82 -12.64 -9.58 9.78
CA ARG A 82 -12.37 -10.29 11.03
C ARG A 82 -13.16 -9.63 12.15
N GLU A 83 -13.90 -10.38 12.93
CA GLU A 83 -14.55 -9.87 14.13
C GLU A 83 -13.48 -9.26 15.05
N THR A 84 -13.53 -7.94 15.25
CA THR A 84 -12.54 -7.21 16.02
C THR A 84 -13.10 -6.71 17.33
N LYS A 85 -12.23 -6.62 18.34
CA LYS A 85 -12.57 -5.94 19.60
C LYS A 85 -12.57 -4.40 19.45
N PHE A 86 -12.12 -3.88 18.33
CA PHE A 86 -11.96 -2.47 18.07
C PHE A 86 -13.25 -1.85 17.52
N ILE A 87 -13.63 -0.72 18.09
CA ILE A 87 -14.82 0.04 17.67
C ILE A 87 -14.50 0.93 16.46
N ASP A 88 -13.24 1.31 16.28
CA ASP A 88 -12.77 2.34 15.35
C ASP A 88 -12.27 1.82 14.00
N ARG A 89 -12.12 0.48 13.81
CA ARG A 89 -11.49 -0.09 12.59
C ARG A 89 -12.13 -1.39 12.13
N GLN A 90 -11.82 -1.74 10.89
CA GLN A 90 -12.13 -3.02 10.26
C GLN A 90 -10.84 -3.74 9.90
N VAL A 91 -10.80 -5.07 10.04
CA VAL A 91 -9.61 -5.88 9.77
C VAL A 91 -9.92 -6.90 8.69
N TYR A 92 -9.12 -6.89 7.62
CA TYR A 92 -9.23 -7.78 6.47
C TYR A 92 -8.02 -8.71 6.40
N ASP A 93 -8.27 -10.01 6.37
CA ASP A 93 -7.23 -11.05 6.29
C ASP A 93 -6.67 -11.15 4.86
N VAL A 94 -5.34 -11.04 4.71
CA VAL A 94 -4.65 -11.19 3.42
C VAL A 94 -4.24 -12.64 3.15
N LYS A 95 -4.16 -13.49 4.20
CA LYS A 95 -3.63 -14.87 4.14
C LYS A 95 -4.34 -15.81 3.17
N GLN A 96 -5.59 -15.56 2.86
CA GLN A 96 -6.43 -16.47 2.07
C GLN A 96 -6.64 -16.01 0.63
N ASP A 97 -5.99 -14.93 0.23
CA ASP A 97 -6.08 -14.40 -1.12
C ASP A 97 -5.11 -15.15 -2.04
N VAL A 98 -5.64 -15.78 -3.09
CA VAL A 98 -4.83 -16.50 -4.08
C VAL A 98 -3.96 -15.54 -4.89
N ASN A 99 -4.46 -14.34 -5.19
CA ASN A 99 -3.69 -13.30 -5.87
C ASN A 99 -2.56 -12.76 -5.00
N ALA A 100 -2.78 -12.68 -3.68
CA ALA A 100 -1.77 -12.22 -2.74
C ALA A 100 -0.59 -13.21 -2.58
N SER A 101 -0.75 -14.49 -2.91
CA SER A 101 0.33 -15.47 -2.72
C SER A 101 1.55 -15.23 -3.61
N ASN A 102 1.43 -14.41 -4.67
CA ASN A 102 2.51 -14.05 -5.60
C ASN A 102 2.48 -12.56 -5.98
N GLY A 103 1.64 -11.78 -5.29
CA GLY A 103 1.43 -10.37 -5.55
C GLY A 103 2.30 -9.45 -4.71
N SER A 104 2.05 -8.18 -4.85
CA SER A 104 2.64 -7.09 -4.07
C SER A 104 1.69 -6.61 -2.97
N ALA A 105 2.17 -5.74 -2.08
CA ALA A 105 1.30 -5.05 -1.12
C ALA A 105 0.23 -4.19 -1.82
N ALA A 106 0.54 -3.65 -3.00
CA ALA A 106 -0.44 -2.95 -3.83
C ALA A 106 -1.59 -3.89 -4.26
N ASP A 107 -1.28 -5.12 -4.67
CA ASP A 107 -2.29 -6.13 -5.01
C ASP A 107 -3.11 -6.54 -3.77
N ALA A 108 -2.46 -6.70 -2.61
CA ALA A 108 -3.14 -7.02 -1.35
C ALA A 108 -4.10 -5.89 -0.93
N LEU A 109 -3.66 -4.63 -0.97
CA LEU A 109 -4.51 -3.45 -0.74
C LEU A 109 -5.64 -3.39 -1.75
N GLY A 110 -5.32 -3.65 -3.01
CA GLY A 110 -6.28 -3.76 -4.08
C GLY A 110 -7.39 -4.78 -3.80
N ASN A 111 -7.22 -5.73 -2.91
CA ASN A 111 -8.22 -6.74 -2.51
C ASN A 111 -9.05 -6.34 -1.28
N VAL A 112 -8.73 -5.23 -0.64
CA VAL A 112 -9.48 -4.71 0.52
C VAL A 112 -10.72 -3.97 0.03
N PRO A 113 -11.91 -4.18 0.62
CA PRO A 113 -13.12 -3.44 0.29
C PRO A 113 -12.92 -1.94 0.38
N SER A 114 -13.48 -1.20 -0.58
CA SER A 114 -13.44 0.27 -0.66
C SER A 114 -12.06 0.90 -0.92
N VAL A 115 -11.02 0.10 -1.01
CA VAL A 115 -9.68 0.52 -1.43
C VAL A 115 -9.54 0.33 -2.94
N SER A 116 -9.04 1.32 -3.64
CA SER A 116 -8.64 1.24 -5.05
C SER A 116 -7.15 1.51 -5.16
N VAL A 117 -6.48 0.74 -5.97
CA VAL A 117 -5.06 0.94 -6.31
C VAL A 117 -4.96 1.06 -7.81
N ASP A 118 -4.50 2.21 -8.27
CA ASP A 118 -4.30 2.49 -9.69
C ASP A 118 -3.04 1.78 -10.22
N ALA A 119 -2.86 1.79 -11.52
CA ALA A 119 -1.71 1.12 -12.17
C ALA A 119 -0.35 1.72 -11.78
N ASP A 120 -0.33 2.99 -11.43
CA ASP A 120 0.86 3.70 -10.93
C ASP A 120 1.12 3.46 -9.43
N GLY A 121 0.28 2.65 -8.76
CA GLY A 121 0.37 2.38 -7.34
C GLY A 121 -0.30 3.43 -6.45
N THR A 122 -1.01 4.40 -7.03
CA THR A 122 -1.78 5.36 -6.25
C THR A 122 -2.93 4.68 -5.54
N VAL A 123 -2.93 4.78 -4.21
CA VAL A 123 -3.97 4.18 -3.35
C VAL A 123 -5.03 5.20 -3.03
N SER A 124 -6.28 4.82 -3.23
CA SER A 124 -7.43 5.60 -2.79
C SER A 124 -8.37 4.77 -1.92
N LEU A 125 -9.01 5.42 -0.97
CA LEU A 125 -10.06 4.84 -0.13
C LEU A 125 -11.32 5.69 -0.26
N ARG A 126 -12.42 5.06 -0.68
CA ARG A 126 -13.70 5.75 -0.92
C ARG A 126 -13.58 6.93 -1.90
N GLY A 127 -12.71 6.81 -2.91
CA GLY A 127 -12.46 7.87 -3.89
C GLY A 127 -11.53 9.00 -3.41
N SER A 128 -11.09 8.99 -2.16
CA SER A 128 -10.07 9.92 -1.66
C SER A 128 -8.67 9.34 -1.84
N THR A 129 -7.78 10.06 -2.50
CA THR A 129 -6.35 9.72 -2.62
C THR A 129 -5.54 10.16 -1.40
N ASN A 130 -6.15 10.99 -0.53
CA ASN A 130 -5.56 11.41 0.75
C ASN A 130 -5.68 10.28 1.79
N VAL A 131 -4.98 9.18 1.56
CA VAL A 131 -4.95 8.00 2.43
C VAL A 131 -3.57 7.86 3.05
N GLN A 132 -3.53 7.72 4.36
CA GLN A 132 -2.30 7.41 5.08
C GLN A 132 -2.08 5.89 5.09
N ILE A 133 -0.86 5.43 4.75
CA ILE A 133 -0.50 4.02 4.83
C ILE A 133 0.52 3.83 5.95
N LEU A 134 0.20 2.95 6.88
CA LEU A 134 1.03 2.61 8.03
C LEU A 134 1.54 1.16 7.93
N VAL A 135 2.65 0.88 8.57
CA VAL A 135 3.16 -0.46 8.81
C VAL A 135 3.19 -0.71 10.32
N ASP A 136 2.42 -1.69 10.79
CA ASP A 136 2.24 -1.99 12.22
C ASP A 136 1.85 -0.76 13.06
N GLY A 137 0.97 0.08 12.50
CA GLY A 137 0.46 1.28 13.15
C GLY A 137 1.37 2.50 13.10
N LYS A 138 2.50 2.45 12.39
CA LYS A 138 3.50 3.53 12.33
C LYS A 138 3.74 3.99 10.90
N PRO A 139 4.01 5.27 10.66
CA PRO A 139 4.47 5.76 9.36
C PRO A 139 5.82 5.14 9.00
N SER A 140 6.04 4.92 7.72
CA SER A 140 7.32 4.47 7.17
C SER A 140 7.79 5.43 6.10
N ALA A 141 9.07 5.81 6.10
CA ALA A 141 9.64 6.69 5.08
C ALA A 141 9.45 6.13 3.67
N MET A 142 9.49 4.80 3.53
CA MET A 142 9.23 4.07 2.28
C MET A 142 7.83 4.34 1.70
N LEU A 143 6.82 4.55 2.55
CA LEU A 143 5.41 4.74 2.15
C LEU A 143 4.98 6.22 2.19
N GLN A 144 5.93 7.14 2.18
CA GLN A 144 5.70 8.58 2.10
C GLN A 144 6.15 9.15 0.75
N GLY A 145 5.56 10.29 0.36
CA GLY A 145 5.93 11.00 -0.86
C GLY A 145 5.54 10.30 -2.16
N GLU A 146 6.22 10.67 -3.24
CA GLU A 146 5.90 10.22 -4.60
C GLU A 146 6.25 8.75 -4.86
N ASN A 147 7.20 8.18 -4.13
CA ASN A 147 7.68 6.80 -4.29
C ASN A 147 6.77 5.75 -3.63
N ARG A 148 5.70 6.17 -2.94
CA ARG A 148 4.79 5.29 -2.19
C ARG A 148 4.23 4.16 -3.04
N GLY A 149 3.77 4.46 -4.26
CA GLY A 149 3.22 3.48 -5.19
C GLY A 149 4.23 2.41 -5.56
N SER A 150 5.44 2.84 -5.88
CA SER A 150 6.56 1.96 -6.22
C SER A 150 6.97 1.05 -5.05
N ALA A 151 6.99 1.59 -3.84
CA ALA A 151 7.31 0.82 -2.64
C ALA A 151 6.24 -0.26 -2.36
N LEU A 152 4.96 0.07 -2.50
CA LEU A 152 3.88 -0.90 -2.37
C LEU A 152 3.92 -1.99 -3.44
N GLN A 153 4.29 -1.66 -4.67
CA GLN A 153 4.47 -2.63 -5.76
C GLN A 153 5.67 -3.56 -5.53
N ALA A 154 6.70 -3.09 -4.84
CA ALA A 154 7.89 -3.88 -4.53
C ALA A 154 7.72 -4.78 -3.28
N MET A 155 6.90 -4.37 -2.30
CA MET A 155 6.66 -5.11 -1.06
C MET A 155 5.84 -6.38 -1.33
N PRO A 156 6.27 -7.59 -0.91
CA PRO A 156 5.48 -8.80 -1.08
C PRO A 156 4.22 -8.80 -0.23
N SER A 157 3.09 -9.15 -0.83
CA SER A 157 1.83 -9.32 -0.09
C SER A 157 1.86 -10.46 0.93
N GLU A 158 2.71 -11.46 0.70
CA GLU A 158 2.86 -12.59 1.61
C GLU A 158 3.50 -12.21 2.96
N ASP A 159 4.10 -11.01 3.07
CA ASP A 159 4.60 -10.45 4.32
C ASP A 159 3.50 -9.86 5.20
N ILE A 160 2.33 -9.62 4.64
CA ILE A 160 1.20 -8.99 5.31
C ILE A 160 0.30 -10.08 5.94
N ASP A 161 -0.05 -9.90 7.21
CA ASP A 161 -1.03 -10.73 7.92
C ASP A 161 -2.44 -10.27 7.62
N SER A 162 -2.67 -8.97 7.79
CA SER A 162 -3.97 -8.34 7.60
C SER A 162 -3.81 -6.86 7.24
N VAL A 163 -4.86 -6.29 6.70
CA VAL A 163 -5.00 -4.85 6.47
C VAL A 163 -6.11 -4.32 7.37
N GLU A 164 -5.78 -3.32 8.18
CA GLU A 164 -6.76 -2.59 8.97
C GLU A 164 -7.21 -1.34 8.20
N VAL A 165 -8.51 -1.21 8.01
CA VAL A 165 -9.14 -0.03 7.41
C VAL A 165 -9.73 0.83 8.51
N ILE A 166 -9.19 2.03 8.67
CA ILE A 166 -9.56 2.98 9.72
C ILE A 166 -10.06 4.24 9.03
N ASN A 167 -11.36 4.29 8.79
CA ASN A 167 -11.97 5.37 8.04
C ASN A 167 -11.97 6.70 8.83
N ASN A 168 -12.24 6.61 10.11
CA ASN A 168 -12.21 7.70 11.06
C ASN A 168 -11.20 7.36 12.16
N PRO A 169 -9.91 7.70 12.00
CA PRO A 169 -8.89 7.32 12.97
C PRO A 169 -9.12 7.95 14.34
N GLY A 170 -8.99 7.14 15.40
CA GLY A 170 -9.05 7.57 16.77
C GLY A 170 -7.82 8.37 17.21
N ALA A 171 -7.83 8.82 18.48
CA ALA A 171 -6.76 9.66 19.04
C ALA A 171 -5.36 8.98 19.05
N GLU A 172 -5.30 7.67 19.05
CA GLU A 172 -4.05 6.89 19.01
C GLU A 172 -3.30 6.99 17.68
N PHE A 173 -4.00 7.36 16.59
CA PHE A 173 -3.38 7.52 15.28
C PHE A 173 -2.94 8.96 15.04
N GLY A 174 -1.70 9.15 14.62
CA GLY A 174 -1.16 10.44 14.23
C GLY A 174 -1.72 10.97 12.92
N ASN A 175 -1.42 12.23 12.62
CA ASN A 175 -1.80 12.89 11.37
C ASN A 175 -0.63 12.91 10.35
N GLU A 176 0.42 12.15 10.60
CA GLU A 176 1.54 12.02 9.66
C GLU A 176 1.07 11.35 8.37
N GLY A 177 1.42 11.91 7.24
CA GLY A 177 1.04 11.38 5.92
C GLY A 177 -0.33 11.76 5.42
N GLY A 178 -0.99 12.78 6.01
CA GLY A 178 -2.09 13.45 5.33
C GLY A 178 -3.42 13.59 6.02
N GLY A 179 -3.60 13.13 7.27
CA GLY A 179 -4.84 13.33 8.04
C GLY A 179 -6.10 12.67 7.46
N GLY A 180 -5.96 11.89 6.39
CA GLY A 180 -7.02 11.12 5.77
C GLY A 180 -7.34 9.82 6.53
N PRO A 181 -8.18 8.95 5.96
CA PRO A 181 -8.37 7.60 6.46
C PRO A 181 -7.05 6.82 6.39
N ILE A 182 -6.93 5.80 7.25
CA ILE A 182 -5.70 5.03 7.41
C ILE A 182 -5.90 3.61 6.88
N LEU A 183 -4.89 3.14 6.14
CA LEU A 183 -4.69 1.73 5.83
C LEU A 183 -3.45 1.26 6.59
N ASN A 184 -3.63 0.38 7.57
CA ASN A 184 -2.53 -0.15 8.36
C ASN A 184 -2.19 -1.56 7.88
N LEU A 185 -0.99 -1.73 7.35
CA LEU A 185 -0.44 -3.02 6.97
C LEU A 185 0.11 -3.71 8.23
N VAL A 186 -0.59 -4.72 8.71
CA VAL A 186 -0.14 -5.53 9.85
C VAL A 186 0.74 -6.64 9.31
N MET A 187 2.01 -6.65 9.73
CA MET A 187 2.99 -7.62 9.26
C MET A 187 2.82 -8.96 9.99
N LYS A 188 3.13 -10.06 9.32
CA LYS A 188 3.02 -11.41 9.89
C LYS A 188 3.94 -11.59 11.07
N ARG A 189 3.40 -12.17 12.15
CA ARG A 189 4.12 -12.60 13.36
C ARG A 189 3.81 -14.06 13.63
N ASN A 190 4.84 -14.87 13.78
CA ASN A 190 4.64 -16.29 14.07
C ASN A 190 4.89 -16.59 15.56
N ARG A 191 3.92 -17.28 16.20
CA ARG A 191 4.00 -17.65 17.62
C ARG A 191 3.91 -19.16 17.88
N ARG A 192 3.90 -20.01 16.85
CA ARG A 192 3.84 -21.46 17.04
C ARG A 192 5.24 -22.03 17.19
N ALA A 193 5.44 -22.90 18.20
CA ALA A 193 6.69 -23.63 18.35
C ALA A 193 6.99 -24.49 17.14
N GLY A 194 8.26 -24.54 16.71
CA GLY A 194 8.72 -25.21 15.51
C GLY A 194 9.11 -24.26 14.40
N GLY A 195 9.59 -24.82 13.29
CA GLY A 195 10.02 -24.06 12.12
C GLY A 195 9.21 -24.41 10.87
N PHE A 196 8.91 -23.42 10.06
CA PHE A 196 8.33 -23.62 8.74
C PHE A 196 8.90 -22.60 7.75
N GLY A 197 8.84 -22.94 6.48
CA GLY A 197 9.20 -22.03 5.40
C GLY A 197 8.32 -22.20 4.19
N VAL A 198 8.33 -21.18 3.33
CA VAL A 198 7.66 -21.15 2.04
C VAL A 198 8.62 -20.58 1.03
N ALA A 199 8.85 -21.29 -0.07
CA ALA A 199 9.57 -20.82 -1.23
C ALA A 199 8.59 -20.66 -2.41
N ASN A 200 8.61 -19.51 -3.06
CA ASN A 200 7.82 -19.20 -4.23
C ASN A 200 8.73 -18.88 -5.40
N ALA A 201 8.38 -19.34 -6.59
CA ALA A 201 9.05 -18.97 -7.83
C ALA A 201 8.01 -18.84 -8.93
N ASN A 202 8.00 -17.71 -9.63
CA ASN A 202 7.03 -17.36 -10.64
C ASN A 202 7.71 -16.78 -11.87
N LEU A 203 7.24 -17.19 -13.05
CA LEU A 203 7.63 -16.66 -14.34
C LEU A 203 6.43 -16.00 -15.00
N GLY A 204 6.62 -14.83 -15.57
CA GLY A 204 5.58 -14.02 -16.19
C GLY A 204 5.87 -13.72 -17.66
N THR A 205 4.84 -13.29 -18.37
CA THR A 205 4.96 -12.80 -19.75
C THR A 205 5.89 -11.59 -19.81
N GLY A 206 6.57 -11.39 -20.96
CA GLY A 206 7.48 -10.25 -21.18
C GLY A 206 8.77 -10.32 -20.37
N GLY A 207 9.25 -11.53 -20.01
CA GLY A 207 10.50 -11.72 -19.26
C GLY A 207 10.40 -11.45 -17.76
N ARG A 208 9.22 -11.22 -17.23
CA ARG A 208 8.97 -10.94 -15.80
C ARG A 208 9.19 -12.20 -14.95
N TYR A 209 9.75 -12.01 -13.76
CA TYR A 209 9.87 -13.10 -12.77
C TYR A 209 9.84 -12.53 -11.35
N ASN A 210 9.47 -13.39 -10.41
CA ASN A 210 9.64 -13.11 -8.99
C ASN A 210 9.88 -14.40 -8.22
N SER A 211 10.67 -14.29 -7.15
CA SER A 211 10.95 -15.40 -6.22
C SER A 211 11.02 -14.86 -4.82
N ALA A 212 10.53 -15.65 -3.86
CA ALA A 212 10.61 -15.31 -2.45
C ALA A 212 10.86 -16.57 -1.62
N LEU A 213 11.65 -16.41 -0.56
CA LEU A 213 11.87 -17.40 0.48
C LEU A 213 11.52 -16.76 1.82
N ASN A 214 10.56 -17.32 2.53
CA ASN A 214 10.15 -16.87 3.84
C ASN A 214 10.20 -18.02 4.82
N GLY A 215 10.62 -17.75 6.05
CA GLY A 215 10.68 -18.76 7.10
C GLY A 215 10.53 -18.16 8.47
N ALA A 216 10.15 -19.03 9.41
CA ALA A 216 10.06 -18.68 10.81
C ALA A 216 10.42 -19.88 11.66
N TYR A 217 11.02 -19.61 12.82
CA TYR A 217 11.39 -20.58 13.82
C TYR A 217 11.09 -20.04 15.21
N ASN A 218 10.44 -20.84 16.04
CA ASN A 218 10.03 -20.44 17.37
C ASN A 218 10.36 -21.54 18.37
N THR A 219 11.07 -21.19 19.45
CA THR A 219 11.41 -22.08 20.56
C THR A 219 10.54 -21.88 21.81
N GLY A 220 9.57 -20.94 21.74
CA GLY A 220 8.81 -20.48 22.91
C GLY A 220 9.48 -19.32 23.62
N LEU A 221 10.78 -19.36 23.89
CA LEU A 221 11.57 -18.25 24.45
C LEU A 221 11.99 -17.26 23.34
N TRP A 222 12.49 -17.79 22.22
CA TRP A 222 12.91 -17.04 21.05
C TRP A 222 11.98 -17.30 19.88
N GLY A 223 11.61 -16.24 19.19
CA GLY A 223 10.95 -16.29 17.89
C GLY A 223 11.83 -15.60 16.85
N PHE A 224 12.05 -16.25 15.71
CA PHE A 224 12.74 -15.70 14.57
C PHE A 224 11.84 -15.81 13.34
N GLN A 225 11.81 -14.78 12.53
CA GLN A 225 11.23 -14.85 11.19
C GLN A 225 12.01 -13.99 10.24
N GLY A 226 12.03 -14.36 8.98
CA GLY A 226 12.72 -13.60 7.96
C GLY A 226 12.35 -14.04 6.57
N GLY A 227 12.75 -13.23 5.61
CA GLY A 227 12.53 -13.52 4.21
C GLY A 227 13.42 -12.70 3.31
N ILE A 228 13.64 -13.24 2.12
CA ILE A 228 14.28 -12.59 0.99
C ILE A 228 13.34 -12.69 -0.19
N HIS A 229 13.27 -11.64 -0.99
CA HIS A 229 12.58 -11.67 -2.27
C HIS A 229 13.38 -10.96 -3.35
N VAL A 230 13.21 -11.43 -4.57
CA VAL A 230 13.70 -10.81 -5.79
C VAL A 230 12.54 -10.68 -6.77
N ARG A 231 12.49 -9.58 -7.50
CA ARG A 231 11.43 -9.31 -8.47
C ARG A 231 12.00 -8.54 -9.66
N HIS A 232 11.68 -9.00 -10.85
CA HIS A 232 11.92 -8.34 -12.12
C HIS A 232 10.57 -8.14 -12.80
N ASP A 233 10.03 -6.91 -12.74
CA ASP A 233 8.67 -6.62 -13.17
C ASP A 233 8.54 -5.14 -13.51
N GLY A 234 7.53 -4.80 -14.27
CA GLY A 234 7.20 -3.43 -14.66
C GLY A 234 6.06 -3.44 -15.67
N ARG A 235 5.72 -2.27 -16.15
CA ARG A 235 4.66 -2.12 -17.15
C ARG A 235 5.10 -1.12 -18.19
N ASP A 236 5.03 -1.53 -19.44
CA ASP A 236 5.12 -0.60 -20.56
C ASP A 236 3.84 0.24 -20.62
N SER A 237 3.97 1.45 -21.09
CA SER A 237 2.81 2.33 -21.23
C SER A 237 2.91 3.20 -22.46
N THR A 238 1.74 3.54 -23.01
CA THR A 238 1.59 4.59 -24.02
C THR A 238 0.75 5.72 -23.43
N TYR A 239 1.06 6.94 -23.82
CA TYR A 239 0.28 8.13 -23.45
C TYR A 239 0.02 8.96 -24.69
N GLU A 240 -1.23 9.30 -24.91
CA GLU A 240 -1.69 10.19 -25.96
C GLU A 240 -2.35 11.39 -25.30
N ASN A 241 -1.97 12.60 -25.70
CA ASN A 241 -2.52 13.83 -25.16
C ASN A 241 -2.85 14.80 -26.30
N GLU A 242 -4.06 15.31 -26.25
CA GLU A 242 -4.54 16.39 -27.12
C GLU A 242 -4.85 17.59 -26.24
N ARG A 243 -4.31 18.75 -26.60
CA ARG A 243 -4.45 19.97 -25.82
C ARG A 243 -4.79 21.14 -26.73
N GLU A 244 -5.78 21.93 -26.34
CA GLU A 244 -6.07 23.23 -26.87
C GLU A 244 -5.96 24.30 -25.78
N ARG A 245 -5.05 25.24 -25.96
CA ARG A 245 -4.83 26.36 -25.06
C ARG A 245 -5.40 27.64 -25.70
N ILE A 246 -6.12 28.42 -24.90
CA ILE A 246 -6.72 29.69 -25.27
C ILE A 246 -6.02 30.78 -24.45
N ASP A 247 -5.39 31.73 -25.13
CA ASP A 247 -4.80 32.90 -24.48
C ASP A 247 -5.93 33.78 -23.93
N PRO A 248 -5.99 34.06 -22.63
CA PRO A 248 -7.11 34.78 -22.02
C PRO A 248 -7.16 36.26 -22.39
N VAL A 249 -6.09 36.83 -22.94
CA VAL A 249 -5.98 38.24 -23.29
C VAL A 249 -6.31 38.45 -24.77
N THR A 250 -5.71 37.65 -25.64
CA THR A 250 -5.82 37.81 -27.10
C THR A 250 -6.91 36.89 -27.70
N GLY A 251 -7.36 35.88 -27.01
CA GLY A 251 -8.25 34.83 -27.53
C GLY A 251 -7.55 33.89 -28.53
N ALA A 252 -6.25 34.03 -28.74
CA ALA A 252 -5.50 33.19 -29.67
C ALA A 252 -5.49 31.74 -29.17
N THR A 253 -5.66 30.79 -30.07
CA THR A 253 -5.66 29.36 -29.76
C THR A 253 -4.33 28.73 -30.18
N GLN A 254 -3.87 27.75 -29.39
CA GLN A 254 -2.72 26.90 -29.70
C GLN A 254 -3.13 25.46 -29.48
N ARG A 255 -2.92 24.60 -30.46
CA ARG A 255 -3.17 23.15 -30.34
C ARG A 255 -1.86 22.41 -30.20
N SER A 256 -1.82 21.44 -29.31
CA SER A 256 -0.67 20.53 -29.18
C SER A 256 -1.11 19.09 -29.04
N THR A 257 -0.35 18.19 -29.66
CA THR A 257 -0.48 16.75 -29.44
C THR A 257 0.82 16.20 -28.90
N GLN A 258 0.71 15.23 -28.02
CA GLN A 258 1.84 14.48 -27.48
C GLN A 258 1.53 12.98 -27.58
N SER A 259 2.48 12.22 -28.11
CA SER A 259 2.48 10.77 -28.08
C SER A 259 3.73 10.31 -27.34
N THR A 260 3.54 9.49 -26.31
CA THR A 260 4.64 8.97 -25.48
C THR A 260 4.60 7.46 -25.47
N THR A 261 5.73 6.81 -25.67
CA THR A 261 5.94 5.39 -25.42
C THR A 261 6.99 5.24 -24.31
N SER A 262 6.67 4.49 -23.28
CA SER A 262 7.55 4.24 -22.14
C SER A 262 7.70 2.74 -21.93
N THR A 263 8.95 2.26 -21.95
CA THR A 263 9.30 0.83 -21.80
C THR A 263 10.38 0.67 -20.75
N GLY A 264 10.34 -0.43 -20.01
CA GLY A 264 11.36 -0.79 -19.03
C GLY A 264 10.81 -1.63 -17.89
N LEU A 265 11.65 -2.55 -17.43
CA LEU A 265 11.37 -3.37 -16.26
C LEU A 265 12.26 -2.91 -15.09
N ASN A 266 11.79 -3.17 -13.88
CA ASN A 266 12.48 -2.81 -12.65
C ASN A 266 12.97 -4.07 -11.96
N ASP A 267 14.17 -4.00 -11.42
CA ASP A 267 14.71 -5.01 -10.53
C ASP A 267 14.53 -4.59 -9.07
N SER A 268 14.07 -5.49 -8.22
CA SER A 268 14.03 -5.24 -6.79
C SER A 268 14.48 -6.44 -5.97
N VAL A 269 15.19 -6.16 -4.89
CA VAL A 269 15.64 -7.13 -3.89
C VAL A 269 15.21 -6.61 -2.53
N GLY A 270 14.62 -7.47 -1.71
CA GLY A 270 14.26 -7.11 -0.35
C GLY A 270 14.64 -8.20 0.64
N LEU A 271 15.03 -7.74 1.82
CA LEU A 271 15.38 -8.56 2.98
C LEU A 271 14.55 -8.09 4.18
N ARG A 272 14.04 -9.01 4.95
CA ARG A 272 13.44 -8.71 6.25
C ARG A 272 13.84 -9.72 7.30
N GLY A 273 13.96 -9.25 8.53
CA GLY A 273 14.22 -10.10 9.70
C GLY A 273 13.53 -9.56 10.91
N GLN A 274 13.10 -10.46 11.78
CA GLN A 274 12.54 -10.14 13.08
C GLN A 274 12.99 -11.18 14.09
N ALA A 275 13.41 -10.73 15.26
CA ALA A 275 13.71 -11.55 16.42
C ALA A 275 12.86 -11.08 17.59
N SER A 276 12.22 -12.00 18.29
CA SER A 276 11.49 -11.74 19.52
C SER A 276 12.03 -12.59 20.65
N TYR A 277 12.11 -12.01 21.83
CA TYR A 277 12.56 -12.65 23.05
C TYR A 277 11.55 -12.44 24.17
N ASN A 278 11.03 -13.53 24.74
CA ASN A 278 10.10 -13.48 25.84
C ASN A 278 10.88 -13.50 27.16
N ILE A 279 10.82 -12.41 27.93
CA ILE A 279 11.44 -12.26 29.25
C ILE A 279 10.39 -12.64 30.29
N GLY A 280 10.40 -13.90 30.74
CA GLY A 280 9.36 -14.41 31.62
C GLY A 280 8.01 -14.57 30.89
N GLN A 281 6.90 -14.26 31.60
CA GLN A 281 5.53 -14.40 31.06
C GLN A 281 4.93 -13.08 30.57
N ASP A 282 5.46 -11.97 31.05
CA ASP A 282 4.83 -10.65 30.88
C ASP A 282 5.55 -9.73 29.92
N ASP A 283 6.84 -9.92 29.72
CA ASP A 283 7.66 -9.06 28.90
C ASP A 283 8.06 -9.71 27.56
N THR A 284 7.96 -8.96 26.49
CA THR A 284 8.45 -9.36 25.18
C THR A 284 9.28 -8.23 24.58
N LEU A 285 10.52 -8.51 24.23
CA LEU A 285 11.38 -7.64 23.46
C LEU A 285 11.39 -8.12 22.01
N GLU A 286 11.18 -7.20 21.06
CA GLU A 286 11.14 -7.50 19.62
C GLU A 286 12.05 -6.52 18.89
N ALA A 287 12.96 -7.04 18.08
CA ALA A 287 13.76 -6.29 17.13
C ALA A 287 13.38 -6.69 15.71
N SER A 288 13.15 -5.74 14.83
CA SER A 288 12.88 -6.01 13.42
C SER A 288 13.69 -5.10 12.52
N ALA A 289 14.04 -5.62 11.33
CA ALA A 289 14.68 -4.85 10.29
C ALA A 289 14.14 -5.26 8.91
N MET A 290 14.03 -4.29 8.02
CA MET A 290 13.66 -4.49 6.62
C MET A 290 14.56 -3.60 5.76
N PHE A 291 15.02 -4.15 4.66
CA PHE A 291 15.76 -3.42 3.63
C PHE A 291 15.23 -3.82 2.26
N MET A 292 15.07 -2.84 1.38
CA MET A 292 14.64 -3.04 0.01
C MET A 292 15.42 -2.11 -0.91
N GLN A 293 15.97 -2.67 -1.97
CA GLN A 293 16.59 -1.94 -3.06
C GLN A 293 15.83 -2.19 -4.35
N ARG A 294 15.70 -1.16 -5.17
CA ARG A 294 15.08 -1.21 -6.48
C ARG A 294 15.89 -0.43 -7.48
N ASP A 295 16.18 -1.06 -8.61
CA ASP A 295 16.81 -0.47 -9.78
C ASP A 295 15.76 -0.30 -10.88
N ASN A 296 15.77 0.87 -11.54
CA ASN A 296 14.90 1.21 -12.65
C ASN A 296 15.74 1.62 -13.86
N ASP A 297 15.48 1.04 -15.02
CA ASP A 297 16.05 1.50 -16.30
C ASP A 297 14.90 1.63 -17.30
N GLN A 298 14.49 2.85 -17.56
CA GLN A 298 13.32 3.18 -18.36
C GLN A 298 13.71 3.99 -19.60
N GLN A 299 13.17 3.64 -20.75
CA GLN A 299 13.28 4.39 -21.99
C GLN A 299 11.95 5.02 -22.30
N VAL A 300 11.98 6.32 -22.61
CA VAL A 300 10.80 7.10 -22.96
C VAL A 300 11.05 7.78 -24.31
N LEU A 301 10.12 7.61 -25.21
CA LEU A 301 10.09 8.32 -26.48
C LEU A 301 8.83 9.16 -26.55
N ASP A 302 9.00 10.46 -26.60
CA ASP A 302 7.95 11.44 -26.77
C ASP A 302 8.00 12.03 -28.18
N HIS A 303 6.83 12.30 -28.76
CA HIS A 303 6.69 13.13 -29.95
C HIS A 303 5.68 14.24 -29.65
N TYR A 304 6.09 15.47 -29.91
CA TYR A 304 5.30 16.67 -29.69
C TYR A 304 5.08 17.41 -31.02
N ASN A 305 3.82 17.78 -31.27
CA ASN A 305 3.45 18.65 -32.36
C ASN A 305 2.63 19.83 -31.82
N VAL A 306 2.98 21.04 -32.20
CA VAL A 306 2.32 22.29 -31.79
C VAL A 306 1.94 23.09 -32.99
N ALA A 307 0.67 23.47 -33.07
CA ALA A 307 0.12 24.33 -34.15
C ALA A 307 -0.53 25.58 -33.56
N ASP A 308 -0.47 26.67 -34.30
CA ASP A 308 -1.19 27.90 -33.96
C ASP A 308 -2.69 27.84 -34.30
N GLY A 309 -3.44 28.91 -34.01
CA GLY A 309 -4.87 28.98 -34.23
C GLY A 309 -5.29 28.90 -35.70
N THR A 310 -4.36 29.06 -36.66
CA THR A 310 -4.60 28.87 -38.09
C THR A 310 -4.37 27.43 -38.54
N GLY A 311 -3.80 26.59 -37.68
CA GLY A 311 -3.41 25.21 -37.96
C GLY A 311 -1.98 25.09 -38.52
N ALA A 312 -1.21 26.17 -38.59
CA ALA A 312 0.18 26.11 -39.01
C ALA A 312 1.04 25.51 -37.90
N VAL A 313 1.85 24.50 -38.23
CA VAL A 313 2.74 23.87 -37.29
C VAL A 313 3.88 24.82 -36.93
N THR A 314 3.97 25.17 -35.63
CA THR A 314 4.96 26.11 -35.09
C THR A 314 6.11 25.38 -34.37
N SER A 315 5.89 24.14 -33.95
CA SER A 315 6.92 23.27 -33.35
C SER A 315 6.58 21.82 -33.62
N ASP A 316 7.58 21.02 -33.99
CA ASP A 316 7.49 19.56 -34.08
C ASP A 316 8.83 18.97 -33.68
N TYR A 317 8.83 18.09 -32.67
CA TYR A 317 10.05 17.48 -32.18
C TYR A 317 9.82 16.12 -31.50
N ALA A 318 10.85 15.29 -31.56
CA ALA A 318 10.96 14.07 -30.79
C ALA A 318 11.89 14.28 -29.59
N ARG A 319 11.54 13.71 -28.44
CA ARG A 319 12.39 13.64 -27.25
C ARG A 319 12.61 12.19 -26.89
N ALA A 320 13.87 11.74 -26.97
CA ALA A 320 14.29 10.44 -26.47
C ALA A 320 14.94 10.61 -25.09
N SER A 321 14.40 9.93 -24.09
CA SER A 321 14.90 9.98 -22.72
C SER A 321 15.24 8.60 -22.21
N ARG A 322 16.32 8.49 -21.46
CA ARG A 322 16.65 7.31 -20.68
C ARG A 322 16.76 7.69 -19.22
N ARG A 323 15.91 7.10 -18.40
CA ARG A 323 15.93 7.29 -16.95
C ARG A 323 16.50 6.05 -16.26
N LYS A 324 17.58 6.24 -15.51
CA LYS A 324 18.12 5.25 -14.58
C LYS A 324 17.83 5.74 -13.17
N GLY A 325 17.36 4.85 -12.32
CA GLY A 325 17.06 5.20 -10.94
C GLY A 325 17.44 4.06 -10.01
N ASP A 326 17.89 4.41 -8.84
CA ASP A 326 18.18 3.54 -7.71
C ASP A 326 17.36 4.03 -6.51
N SER A 327 16.69 3.13 -5.82
CA SER A 327 15.94 3.47 -4.62
C SER A 327 16.25 2.47 -3.53
N SER A 328 16.78 2.94 -2.41
CA SER A 328 17.02 2.14 -1.22
C SER A 328 16.12 2.58 -0.08
N ASN A 329 15.51 1.59 0.58
CA ASN A 329 14.58 1.80 1.68
C ASN A 329 14.97 0.90 2.85
N GLY A 330 15.11 1.47 4.04
CA GLY A 330 15.47 0.75 5.24
C GLY A 330 14.57 1.10 6.41
N MET A 331 14.29 0.11 7.25
CA MET A 331 13.59 0.31 8.53
C MET A 331 14.18 -0.62 9.57
N ALA A 332 14.38 -0.10 10.77
CA ALA A 332 14.71 -0.89 11.97
C ALA A 332 13.80 -0.45 13.11
N SER A 333 13.34 -1.40 13.92
CA SER A 333 12.57 -1.08 15.12
C SER A 333 12.96 -1.95 16.29
N LEU A 334 12.85 -1.36 17.50
CA LEU A 334 12.98 -2.04 18.77
C LEU A 334 11.71 -1.76 19.57
N ARG A 335 11.03 -2.82 19.99
CA ARG A 335 9.79 -2.76 20.71
C ARG A 335 9.86 -3.57 22.00
N TRP A 336 9.30 -3.01 23.05
CA TRP A 336 9.07 -3.68 24.30
C TRP A 336 7.59 -3.65 24.65
N ASP A 337 7.02 -4.82 24.89
CA ASP A 337 5.63 -5.03 25.33
C ASP A 337 5.68 -5.62 26.75
N HIS A 338 5.01 -4.97 27.71
CA HIS A 338 4.85 -5.44 29.07
C HIS A 338 3.36 -5.65 29.38
N LYS A 339 2.98 -6.86 29.81
CA LYS A 339 1.63 -7.17 30.25
C LYS A 339 1.53 -6.85 31.74
N GLY A 340 0.57 -6.03 32.11
CA GLY A 340 0.29 -5.74 33.52
C GLY A 340 -0.47 -6.85 34.23
N GLU A 341 -0.79 -6.61 35.50
CA GLU A 341 -1.45 -7.60 36.39
C GLU A 341 -2.91 -7.88 35.95
N LYS A 342 -3.62 -6.88 35.38
CA LYS A 342 -4.99 -7.05 34.90
C LYS A 342 -5.01 -7.67 33.52
N LEU A 343 -5.93 -8.58 33.26
CA LEU A 343 -6.13 -9.18 31.95
C LEU A 343 -6.43 -8.11 30.90
N GLY A 344 -5.54 -7.95 29.92
CA GLY A 344 -5.63 -6.92 28.88
C GLY A 344 -4.91 -5.62 29.24
N GLU A 345 -4.29 -5.50 30.41
CA GLU A 345 -3.38 -4.40 30.73
C GLU A 345 -2.08 -4.57 29.95
N LEU A 346 -1.66 -3.51 29.27
CA LEU A 346 -0.54 -3.58 28.33
C LEU A 346 0.18 -2.24 28.27
N PHE A 347 1.48 -2.25 28.47
CA PHE A 347 2.38 -1.14 28.22
C PHE A 347 3.28 -1.47 27.03
N LYS A 348 3.44 -0.54 26.10
CA LYS A 348 4.26 -0.69 24.91
C LYS A 348 5.18 0.49 24.73
N MET A 349 6.43 0.21 24.41
CA MET A 349 7.38 1.21 23.91
C MET A 349 7.91 0.76 22.56
N ASP A 350 8.03 1.69 21.63
CA ASP A 350 8.51 1.42 20.27
C ASP A 350 9.46 2.53 19.85
N LEU A 351 10.66 2.17 19.46
CA LEU A 351 11.63 3.03 18.79
C LEU A 351 11.79 2.52 17.36
N ARG A 352 11.53 3.39 16.38
CA ARG A 352 11.65 3.07 14.96
C ARG A 352 12.53 4.08 14.25
N LEU A 353 13.44 3.56 13.45
CA LEU A 353 14.28 4.31 12.52
C LEU A 353 13.88 3.90 11.11
N SER A 354 13.62 4.84 10.23
CA SER A 354 13.37 4.53 8.81
C SER A 354 14.07 5.54 7.91
N GLY A 355 14.52 5.05 6.75
CA GLY A 355 15.18 5.84 5.74
C GLY A 355 14.74 5.45 4.35
N SER A 356 14.65 6.43 3.47
CA SER A 356 14.44 6.27 2.03
C SER A 356 15.43 7.17 1.30
N GLU A 357 16.13 6.60 0.33
CA GLU A 357 17.03 7.30 -0.59
C GLU A 357 16.60 6.95 -2.00
N ASN A 358 16.50 7.95 -2.85
CA ASN A 358 16.06 7.77 -4.23
C ASN A 358 16.89 8.66 -5.13
N ASP A 359 17.79 8.05 -5.88
CA ASP A 359 18.66 8.67 -6.85
C ASP A 359 18.13 8.37 -8.25
N SER A 360 18.09 9.36 -9.13
CA SER A 360 17.75 9.10 -10.54
C SER A 360 18.46 10.07 -11.47
N GLU A 361 18.99 9.52 -12.55
CA GLU A 361 19.56 10.23 -13.67
C GLU A 361 18.63 10.10 -14.89
N THR A 362 18.27 11.23 -15.50
CA THR A 362 17.48 11.26 -16.74
C THR A 362 18.25 12.01 -17.80
N ASP A 363 18.72 11.30 -18.81
CA ASP A 363 19.39 11.83 -20.02
C ASP A 363 18.36 11.96 -21.14
N SER A 364 18.21 13.14 -21.68
CA SER A 364 17.19 13.45 -22.69
C SER A 364 17.81 14.18 -23.88
N VAL A 365 17.40 13.79 -25.08
CA VAL A 365 17.79 14.42 -26.34
C VAL A 365 16.52 14.88 -27.08
N ASN A 366 16.46 16.15 -27.40
CA ASN A 366 15.42 16.74 -28.23
C ASN A 366 15.93 16.90 -29.65
N THR A 367 15.12 16.47 -30.64
CA THR A 367 15.41 16.65 -32.07
C THR A 367 14.20 17.30 -32.74
N TYR A 368 14.39 18.48 -33.31
CA TYR A 368 13.31 19.25 -33.92
C TYR A 368 13.21 18.97 -35.43
N THR A 369 11.98 18.72 -35.87
CA THR A 369 11.61 18.70 -37.31
C THR A 369 11.13 20.08 -37.74
N VAL A 370 10.37 20.78 -36.88
CA VAL A 370 10.01 22.19 -37.02
C VAL A 370 10.46 22.92 -35.76
N THR A 371 11.45 23.80 -35.94
CA THR A 371 12.11 24.49 -34.81
C THR A 371 11.45 25.85 -34.55
N PRO A 372 10.91 26.11 -33.34
CA PRO A 372 10.43 27.43 -32.94
C PRO A 372 11.58 28.45 -32.87
N PRO A 373 11.30 29.77 -32.97
CA PRO A 373 12.33 30.82 -33.14
C PRO A 373 13.42 30.88 -32.06
N ARG A 374 13.23 30.27 -30.89
CA ARG A 374 14.21 30.27 -29.77
C ARG A 374 14.58 28.89 -29.28
N ALA A 375 14.18 27.84 -30.00
CA ALA A 375 14.51 26.45 -29.66
C ALA A 375 15.61 25.95 -30.60
N ALA A 376 16.27 24.89 -30.21
CA ALA A 376 17.25 24.15 -31.02
C ALA A 376 17.26 22.70 -30.52
N ASP A 377 17.83 21.81 -31.34
CA ASP A 377 18.19 20.49 -30.88
C ASP A 377 19.04 20.61 -29.60
N GLY A 378 18.81 19.76 -28.65
CA GLY A 378 19.46 19.89 -27.36
C GLY A 378 19.53 18.56 -26.62
N ARG A 379 20.55 18.46 -25.76
CA ARG A 379 20.67 17.37 -24.77
C ARG A 379 20.66 17.98 -23.39
N ASN A 380 19.93 17.35 -22.48
CA ASN A 380 19.93 17.73 -21.09
C ASN A 380 20.05 16.50 -20.18
N LEU A 381 20.64 16.72 -19.02
CA LEU A 381 20.77 15.72 -17.97
C LEU A 381 20.13 16.27 -16.69
N GLN A 382 19.29 15.47 -16.06
CA GLN A 382 18.71 15.76 -14.77
C GLN A 382 19.14 14.71 -13.78
N ASP A 383 19.79 15.13 -12.70
CA ASP A 383 20.12 14.33 -11.53
C ASP A 383 19.18 14.71 -10.39
N VAL A 384 18.55 13.72 -9.78
CA VAL A 384 17.68 13.90 -8.61
C VAL A 384 18.17 13.00 -7.50
N ASP A 385 18.44 13.60 -6.33
CA ASP A 385 18.80 12.90 -5.09
C ASP A 385 17.83 13.34 -4.00
N ASN A 386 16.98 12.43 -3.56
CA ASN A 386 16.00 12.66 -2.51
C ASN A 386 16.25 11.73 -1.34
N ARG A 387 16.42 12.27 -0.15
CA ARG A 387 16.64 11.53 1.09
C ARG A 387 15.61 11.91 2.14
N THR A 388 15.05 10.90 2.78
CA THR A 388 14.15 11.10 3.94
C THR A 388 14.56 10.16 5.06
N ARG A 389 14.68 10.69 6.28
CA ARG A 389 14.96 9.93 7.50
C ARG A 389 13.89 10.26 8.53
N ILE A 390 13.36 9.24 9.19
CA ILE A 390 12.36 9.42 10.25
C ILE A 390 12.79 8.62 11.48
N VAL A 391 12.69 9.26 12.64
CA VAL A 391 12.84 8.64 13.95
C VAL A 391 11.53 8.79 14.68
N ASP A 392 10.88 7.66 15.03
CA ASP A 392 9.65 7.62 15.81
C ASP A 392 9.92 6.99 17.17
N TYR A 393 9.49 7.67 18.22
CA TYR A 393 9.46 7.14 19.57
C TYR A 393 8.04 7.25 20.13
N THR A 394 7.46 6.10 20.52
CA THR A 394 6.08 6.05 21.03
C THR A 394 6.01 5.23 22.31
N GLY A 395 5.12 5.63 23.21
CA GLY A 395 4.72 4.87 24.37
C GLY A 395 3.21 4.84 24.48
N ASP A 396 2.65 3.64 24.68
CA ASP A 396 1.23 3.37 24.81
C ASP A 396 0.95 2.60 26.08
N TYR A 397 -0.04 3.01 26.84
CA TYR A 397 -0.54 2.29 28.00
C TYR A 397 -2.04 2.06 27.87
N GLU A 398 -2.43 0.80 27.91
CA GLU A 398 -3.81 0.36 27.89
C GLU A 398 -4.14 -0.34 29.20
N ARG A 399 -5.20 0.12 29.88
CA ARG A 399 -5.64 -0.44 31.17
C ARG A 399 -7.15 -0.71 31.18
N PRO A 400 -7.56 -1.98 31.31
CA PRO A 400 -8.92 -2.34 31.68
C PRO A 400 -9.23 -1.92 33.11
N LEU A 401 -10.36 -1.26 33.32
CA LEU A 401 -10.84 -0.81 34.64
C LEU A 401 -11.88 -1.78 35.19
N ASP A 402 -12.10 -1.74 36.51
CA ASP A 402 -12.99 -2.67 37.19
C ASP A 402 -14.46 -2.55 36.79
N ASN A 403 -14.85 -1.39 36.26
CA ASN A 403 -16.18 -1.16 35.68
C ASN A 403 -16.34 -1.65 34.21
N GLY A 404 -15.36 -2.39 33.70
CA GLY A 404 -15.35 -2.88 32.32
C GLY A 404 -14.97 -1.83 31.25
N ALA A 405 -14.60 -0.63 31.66
CA ALA A 405 -14.07 0.38 30.76
C ALA A 405 -12.60 0.12 30.43
N ILE A 406 -12.12 0.69 29.32
CA ILE A 406 -10.72 0.64 28.90
C ILE A 406 -10.19 2.06 28.79
N LEU A 407 -9.13 2.35 29.52
CA LEU A 407 -8.39 3.61 29.40
C LEU A 407 -7.15 3.35 28.55
N LYS A 408 -6.93 4.19 27.53
CA LYS A 408 -5.67 4.23 26.77
C LYS A 408 -5.08 5.62 26.86
N VAL A 409 -3.80 5.70 27.15
CA VAL A 409 -3.03 6.94 27.11
C VAL A 409 -1.70 6.68 26.42
N GLY A 410 -1.19 7.66 25.72
CA GLY A 410 0.08 7.49 25.05
C GLY A 410 0.69 8.81 24.60
N TYR A 411 1.94 8.71 24.17
CA TYR A 411 2.68 9.82 23.60
C TYR A 411 3.42 9.38 22.34
N LYS A 412 3.73 10.35 21.51
CA LYS A 412 4.55 10.15 20.32
C LYS A 412 5.47 11.34 20.11
N ILE A 413 6.73 11.06 19.77
CA ILE A 413 7.69 12.01 19.24
C ILE A 413 8.14 11.45 17.88
N SER A 414 8.01 12.26 16.85
CA SER A 414 8.42 11.91 15.47
C SER A 414 9.30 13.03 14.94
N GLU A 415 10.51 12.70 14.52
CA GLU A 415 11.45 13.62 13.88
C GLU A 415 11.69 13.13 12.46
N SER A 416 11.47 14.01 11.48
CA SER A 416 11.69 13.74 10.07
C SER A 416 12.62 14.76 9.47
N LYS A 417 13.65 14.32 8.77
CA LYS A 417 14.50 15.16 7.93
C LYS A 417 14.38 14.69 6.50
N SER A 418 14.07 15.64 5.59
CA SER A 418 13.99 15.37 4.15
C SER A 418 14.86 16.37 3.39
N GLU A 419 15.65 15.86 2.48
CA GLU A 419 16.57 16.59 1.61
C GLU A 419 16.20 16.27 0.16
N PHE A 420 16.08 17.32 -0.66
CA PHE A 420 15.73 17.23 -2.07
C PHE A 420 16.76 18.02 -2.88
N ASP A 421 17.56 17.35 -3.67
CA ASP A 421 18.54 17.96 -4.57
C ASP A 421 18.22 17.57 -6.01
N THR A 422 17.98 18.56 -6.85
CA THR A 422 17.78 18.37 -8.29
C THR A 422 18.79 19.23 -9.03
N ARG A 423 19.68 18.63 -9.80
CA ARG A 423 20.65 19.30 -10.65
C ARG A 423 20.25 19.10 -12.11
N TYR A 424 20.25 20.18 -12.84
CA TYR A 424 19.90 20.18 -14.26
C TYR A 424 21.04 20.76 -15.08
N TYR A 425 21.42 20.02 -16.12
CA TYR A 425 22.51 20.40 -17.01
C TYR A 425 22.03 20.47 -18.45
N ASP A 426 22.44 21.51 -19.15
CA ASP A 426 22.28 21.63 -20.59
C ASP A 426 23.63 21.38 -21.27
N PHE A 427 23.60 20.70 -22.42
CA PHE A 427 24.79 20.40 -23.21
C PHE A 427 24.76 21.21 -24.50
N ASP A 428 25.87 21.86 -24.81
CA ASP A 428 26.11 22.41 -26.13
C ASP A 428 26.46 21.25 -27.08
N LEU A 429 25.63 20.99 -28.08
CA LEU A 429 25.80 19.86 -28.98
C LEU A 429 27.01 19.96 -29.90
N ALA A 430 27.53 21.18 -30.16
CA ALA A 430 28.67 21.40 -31.04
C ALA A 430 30.00 21.17 -30.34
N SER A 431 30.12 21.66 -29.08
CA SER A 431 31.33 21.53 -28.27
C SER A 431 31.31 20.37 -27.30
N GLY A 432 30.13 19.82 -26.99
CA GLY A 432 29.92 18.86 -25.91
C GLY A 432 30.04 19.46 -24.50
N ALA A 433 30.16 20.78 -24.38
CA ALA A 433 30.30 21.45 -23.10
C ALA A 433 29.02 21.35 -22.26
N GLN A 434 29.19 21.03 -21.00
CA GLN A 434 28.11 20.94 -20.02
C GLN A 434 28.02 22.24 -19.22
N SER A 435 26.82 22.75 -19.00
CA SER A 435 26.54 23.92 -18.17
C SER A 435 25.39 23.67 -17.24
N VAL A 436 25.46 24.17 -16.00
CA VAL A 436 24.38 24.07 -15.01
C VAL A 436 23.23 24.99 -15.42
N ASN A 437 22.03 24.43 -15.53
CA ASN A 437 20.80 25.21 -15.69
C ASN A 437 20.30 25.66 -14.30
N THR A 438 20.65 26.88 -13.91
CA THR A 438 20.32 27.43 -12.59
C THR A 438 18.82 27.66 -12.38
N ARG A 439 18.01 27.74 -13.44
CA ARG A 439 16.55 27.89 -13.35
C ARG A 439 15.84 26.59 -13.00
N ARG A 440 16.49 25.44 -13.22
CA ARG A 440 15.95 24.11 -12.98
C ARG A 440 16.68 23.36 -11.89
N THR A 441 17.82 23.85 -11.44
CA THR A 441 18.61 23.31 -10.32
C THR A 441 18.06 23.82 -9.00
N ASN A 442 17.71 22.91 -8.09
CA ASN A 442 17.01 23.21 -6.85
C ASN A 442 17.49 22.32 -5.71
N ALA A 443 17.85 22.92 -4.57
CA ALA A 443 18.13 22.20 -3.34
C ALA A 443 17.25 22.75 -2.21
N PHE A 444 16.55 21.85 -1.52
CA PHE A 444 15.56 22.15 -0.49
C PHE A 444 15.65 21.15 0.66
N GLU A 445 15.69 21.65 1.89
CA GLU A 445 15.69 20.83 3.10
C GLU A 445 14.49 21.17 3.97
N ILE A 446 13.96 20.15 4.65
CA ILE A 446 12.87 20.28 5.60
C ILE A 446 13.12 19.40 6.82
N ASP A 447 13.09 20.02 8.00
CA ASP A 447 13.14 19.37 9.30
C ASP A 447 11.78 19.53 9.97
N GLU A 448 11.12 18.43 10.32
CA GLU A 448 9.82 18.42 11.00
C GLU A 448 9.89 17.61 12.28
N ARG A 449 9.42 18.21 13.39
CA ARG A 449 9.25 17.54 14.66
C ARG A 449 7.79 17.59 15.08
N ASN A 450 7.21 16.42 15.33
CA ASN A 450 5.85 16.26 15.83
C ASN A 450 5.87 15.66 17.23
N THR A 451 5.29 16.35 18.19
CA THR A 451 5.13 15.86 19.57
C THR A 451 3.64 15.76 19.88
N ALA A 452 3.18 14.59 20.32
CA ALA A 452 1.79 14.37 20.60
C ALA A 452 1.58 13.67 21.94
N LEU A 453 0.51 14.07 22.64
CA LEU A 453 -0.07 13.39 23.77
C LEU A 453 -1.52 13.03 23.43
N TYR A 454 -1.95 11.81 23.76
CA TYR A 454 -3.31 11.37 23.47
C TYR A 454 -3.84 10.48 24.56
N GLY A 455 -5.17 10.47 24.66
CA GLY A 455 -5.90 9.58 25.51
C GLY A 455 -7.24 9.20 24.89
N SER A 456 -7.70 8.00 25.18
CA SER A 456 -9.05 7.55 24.87
C SER A 456 -9.64 6.76 26.01
N TYR A 457 -10.94 6.87 26.14
CA TYR A 457 -11.71 6.17 27.13
C TYR A 457 -12.86 5.45 26.45
N GLN A 458 -12.84 4.12 26.54
CA GLN A 458 -13.88 3.25 26.01
C GLN A 458 -14.66 2.63 27.17
N TRP A 459 -15.98 2.65 27.10
CA TRP A 459 -16.82 2.07 28.13
C TRP A 459 -18.07 1.41 27.56
N LYS A 460 -18.60 0.47 28.29
CA LYS A 460 -19.87 -0.19 28.02
C LYS A 460 -20.96 0.53 28.81
N LEU A 461 -21.74 1.38 28.14
CA LEU A 461 -22.82 2.14 28.77
C LEU A 461 -23.99 1.24 29.20
N SER A 462 -24.26 0.16 28.45
CA SER A 462 -25.28 -0.84 28.73
C SER A 462 -24.95 -2.13 27.96
N GLU A 463 -25.78 -3.17 28.09
CA GLU A 463 -25.66 -4.41 27.29
C GLU A 463 -25.76 -4.16 25.77
N ARG A 464 -26.34 -3.02 25.36
CA ARG A 464 -26.53 -2.68 23.96
C ARG A 464 -25.63 -1.55 23.49
N TRP A 465 -25.15 -0.67 24.37
CA TRP A 465 -24.38 0.51 24.03
C TRP A 465 -22.92 0.41 24.45
N GLY A 466 -22.01 0.54 23.51
CA GLY A 466 -20.59 0.82 23.73
C GLY A 466 -20.25 2.20 23.21
N ALA A 467 -19.33 2.90 23.88
CA ALA A 467 -18.86 4.21 23.44
C ALA A 467 -17.36 4.35 23.67
N GLN A 468 -16.71 5.21 22.88
CA GLN A 468 -15.33 5.61 23.04
C GLN A 468 -15.19 7.09 22.71
N LEU A 469 -14.51 7.82 23.57
CA LEU A 469 -14.09 9.20 23.32
C LEU A 469 -12.56 9.25 23.33
N GLY A 470 -12.00 10.03 22.44
CA GLY A 470 -10.56 10.24 22.34
C GLY A 470 -10.23 11.70 22.10
N LEU A 471 -9.08 12.13 22.64
CA LEU A 471 -8.51 13.45 22.41
C LEU A 471 -7.01 13.33 22.23
N ARG A 472 -6.47 14.03 21.22
CA ARG A 472 -5.04 14.16 20.96
C ARG A 472 -4.69 15.63 20.83
N ALA A 473 -3.63 16.02 21.51
CA ALA A 473 -2.96 17.29 21.32
C ALA A 473 -1.67 17.05 20.53
N GLU A 474 -1.46 17.75 19.43
CA GLU A 474 -0.35 17.53 18.52
C GLU A 474 0.33 18.87 18.20
N HIS A 475 1.58 19.00 18.62
CA HIS A 475 2.43 20.15 18.36
C HIS A 475 3.41 19.81 17.25
N THR A 476 3.46 20.65 16.22
CA THR A 476 4.36 20.52 15.07
C THR A 476 5.27 21.73 15.02
N ASP A 477 6.57 21.47 14.96
CA ASP A 477 7.61 22.45 14.63
C ASP A 477 8.24 22.03 13.31
N MET A 478 8.38 22.98 12.38
CA MET A 478 8.91 22.75 11.05
C MET A 478 9.86 23.86 10.66
N LYS A 479 11.05 23.46 10.19
CA LYS A 479 12.06 24.37 9.60
C LYS A 479 12.23 24.02 8.15
N LEU A 480 12.22 25.02 7.30
CA LEU A 480 12.39 24.90 5.86
C LEU A 480 13.58 25.74 5.44
N ASP A 481 14.47 25.15 4.67
CA ASP A 481 15.62 25.82 4.05
C ASP A 481 15.60 25.59 2.54
N GLN A 482 15.30 26.65 1.80
CA GLN A 482 15.44 26.66 0.36
C GLN A 482 16.86 27.14 0.00
N VAL A 483 17.80 26.18 -0.06
CA VAL A 483 19.24 26.42 -0.19
C VAL A 483 19.57 27.22 -1.45
N THR A 484 18.93 26.93 -2.57
CA THR A 484 19.20 27.60 -3.85
C THR A 484 18.81 29.08 -3.83
N SER A 485 17.65 29.42 -3.29
CA SER A 485 17.16 30.81 -3.18
C SER A 485 17.53 31.49 -1.87
N ARG A 486 18.13 30.76 -0.92
CA ARG A 486 18.51 31.23 0.44
C ARG A 486 17.32 31.77 1.22
N LEU A 487 16.18 31.09 1.12
CA LEU A 487 14.98 31.46 1.84
C LEU A 487 14.72 30.43 2.95
N GLU A 488 14.71 30.93 4.18
CA GLU A 488 14.37 30.14 5.36
C GLU A 488 12.95 30.49 5.83
N ALA A 489 12.20 29.49 6.28
CA ALA A 489 10.88 29.66 6.88
C ALA A 489 10.70 28.69 8.05
N ASN A 490 9.93 29.13 9.05
CA ASN A 490 9.60 28.31 10.21
C ASN A 490 8.09 28.32 10.43
N ASN A 491 7.52 27.13 10.67
CA ASN A 491 6.12 26.95 11.01
C ASN A 491 6.01 26.22 12.34
N SER A 492 5.18 26.74 13.25
CA SER A 492 4.89 26.08 14.52
C SER A 492 3.38 26.22 14.83
N TYR A 493 2.74 25.11 15.19
CA TYR A 493 1.31 25.10 15.49
C TYR A 493 0.91 23.94 16.39
N LEU A 494 -0.14 24.18 17.21
CA LEU A 494 -0.78 23.18 18.04
C LEU A 494 -2.18 22.84 17.48
N ASN A 495 -2.49 21.57 17.36
CA ASN A 495 -3.80 21.09 16.93
C ASN A 495 -4.42 20.15 17.95
N TRP A 496 -5.72 20.29 18.13
CA TRP A 496 -6.55 19.37 18.91
C TRP A 496 -7.34 18.47 17.99
N VAL A 497 -7.28 17.18 18.22
CA VAL A 497 -7.82 16.13 17.35
C VAL A 497 -8.80 15.27 18.18
N PRO A 498 -10.05 15.71 18.37
CA PRO A 498 -11.08 14.93 19.04
C PRO A 498 -11.62 13.80 18.15
N SER A 499 -12.04 12.69 18.79
CA SER A 499 -12.73 11.58 18.14
C SER A 499 -13.80 11.00 19.07
N ALA A 500 -14.88 10.49 18.49
CA ALA A 500 -15.97 9.85 19.21
C ALA A 500 -16.52 8.67 18.41
N PHE A 501 -16.74 7.56 19.08
CA PHE A 501 -17.30 6.34 18.50
C PHE A 501 -18.41 5.83 19.40
N ALA A 502 -19.48 5.29 18.81
CA ALA A 502 -20.51 4.59 19.53
C ALA A 502 -20.99 3.38 18.74
N THR A 503 -21.34 2.32 19.45
CA THR A 503 -21.95 1.12 18.88
C THR A 503 -23.25 0.83 19.61
N TYR A 504 -24.27 0.44 18.86
CA TYR A 504 -25.55 0.02 19.39
C TYR A 504 -25.93 -1.36 18.86
N LYS A 505 -26.05 -2.34 19.75
CA LYS A 505 -26.50 -3.69 19.40
C LYS A 505 -28.01 -3.71 19.23
N LEU A 506 -28.48 -3.75 17.96
CA LEU A 506 -29.90 -3.84 17.62
C LEU A 506 -30.45 -5.23 17.91
N ALA A 507 -29.73 -6.27 17.49
CA ALA A 507 -30.05 -7.67 17.66
C ALA A 507 -28.75 -8.50 17.73
N ASP A 508 -28.86 -9.80 17.93
CA ASP A 508 -27.70 -10.67 17.78
C ASP A 508 -27.17 -10.57 16.35
N ARG A 509 -25.85 -10.26 16.24
CA ARG A 509 -25.15 -10.06 14.95
C ARG A 509 -25.66 -8.87 14.13
N THR A 510 -26.33 -7.90 14.76
CA THR A 510 -26.79 -6.67 14.08
C THR A 510 -26.43 -5.48 14.92
N ASN A 511 -25.58 -4.59 14.38
CA ASN A 511 -25.06 -3.42 15.08
C ASN A 511 -25.26 -2.15 14.24
N LEU A 512 -25.48 -1.04 14.95
CA LEU A 512 -25.27 0.31 14.43
C LEU A 512 -23.95 0.83 14.97
N ARG A 513 -23.19 1.48 14.11
CA ARG A 513 -21.95 2.19 14.48
C ARG A 513 -22.06 3.65 14.12
N PHE A 514 -21.59 4.51 15.00
CA PHE A 514 -21.49 5.95 14.80
C PHE A 514 -20.04 6.35 15.03
N SER A 515 -19.50 7.19 14.18
CA SER A 515 -18.16 7.73 14.38
C SER A 515 -18.07 9.20 13.96
N TYR A 516 -17.29 9.94 14.71
CA TYR A 516 -16.81 11.27 14.41
C TYR A 516 -15.31 11.33 14.64
N ALA A 517 -14.58 11.96 13.73
CA ALA A 517 -13.17 12.27 13.92
C ALA A 517 -12.82 13.60 13.26
N HIS A 518 -12.08 14.42 14.00
CA HIS A 518 -11.38 15.59 13.48
C HIS A 518 -9.95 15.20 13.12
N ARG A 519 -9.47 15.60 11.94
CA ARG A 519 -8.12 15.28 11.45
C ARG A 519 -7.49 16.49 10.79
N ILE A 520 -6.15 16.47 10.68
CA ILE A 520 -5.41 17.46 9.92
C ILE A 520 -4.56 16.78 8.84
N ARG A 521 -4.36 17.45 7.70
CA ARG A 521 -3.36 17.12 6.69
C ARG A 521 -2.33 18.24 6.62
N ARG A 522 -1.10 17.94 6.97
CA ARG A 522 0.01 18.89 6.81
C ARG A 522 0.36 19.03 5.33
N PRO A 523 0.83 20.22 4.92
CA PRO A 523 1.44 20.38 3.60
C PRO A 523 2.64 19.44 3.45
N ASN A 524 2.84 18.87 2.27
CA ASN A 524 4.03 18.07 1.96
C ASN A 524 5.20 18.97 1.51
N ALA A 525 6.41 18.40 1.43
CA ALA A 525 7.62 19.14 1.07
C ALA A 525 7.52 19.87 -0.28
N GLY A 526 6.91 19.23 -1.29
CA GLY A 526 6.71 19.85 -2.61
C GLY A 526 5.73 21.02 -2.56
N GLU A 527 4.67 20.93 -1.71
CA GLU A 527 3.73 22.04 -1.51
C GLU A 527 4.37 23.23 -0.77
N LEU A 528 5.40 22.98 0.05
CA LEU A 528 6.09 23.99 0.85
C LEU A 528 7.30 24.63 0.14
N ASN A 529 7.88 23.97 -0.87
CA ASN A 529 9.09 24.44 -1.56
C ASN A 529 8.82 25.71 -2.37
N PRO A 530 9.32 26.88 -1.96
CA PRO A 530 9.07 28.17 -2.63
C PRO A 530 9.88 28.37 -3.91
N PHE A 531 10.72 27.41 -4.29
CA PHE A 531 11.52 27.51 -5.49
C PHE A 531 10.61 27.61 -6.74
N VAL A 532 10.87 28.61 -7.57
CA VAL A 532 10.13 28.80 -8.83
C VAL A 532 10.68 27.84 -9.87
N VAL A 533 9.91 26.81 -10.18
CA VAL A 533 10.24 25.84 -11.21
C VAL A 533 9.73 26.32 -12.54
N TYR A 534 10.64 26.53 -13.48
CA TYR A 534 10.32 26.79 -14.87
C TYR A 534 9.73 25.50 -15.51
N ARG A 535 8.50 25.59 -15.97
CA ARG A 535 7.81 24.48 -16.64
C ARG A 535 7.99 24.57 -18.16
N ASP A 536 7.70 25.75 -18.69
CA ASP A 536 7.90 26.13 -20.07
C ASP A 536 8.00 27.67 -20.16
N GLU A 537 8.10 28.23 -21.36
CA GLU A 537 8.28 29.67 -21.60
C GLU A 537 7.14 30.56 -21.10
N LEU A 538 5.99 29.98 -20.78
CA LEU A 538 4.77 30.68 -20.39
C LEU A 538 4.29 30.28 -18.98
N ASN A 539 4.84 29.21 -18.39
CA ASN A 539 4.37 28.65 -17.14
C ASN A 539 5.50 28.43 -16.14
N GLU A 540 5.32 28.98 -14.98
CA GLU A 540 6.14 28.74 -13.81
C GLU A 540 5.30 28.15 -12.68
N SER A 541 5.91 27.43 -11.75
CA SER A 541 5.22 26.90 -10.58
C SER A 541 6.09 27.00 -9.33
N SER A 542 5.48 27.27 -8.18
CA SER A 542 6.15 27.24 -6.89
C SER A 542 5.21 26.75 -5.78
N GLY A 543 5.77 26.16 -4.75
CA GLY A 543 5.04 25.95 -3.49
C GLY A 543 4.94 27.24 -2.67
N ASN A 544 4.44 27.07 -1.44
CA ASN A 544 4.28 28.18 -0.49
C ASN A 544 4.71 27.72 0.91
N PRO A 545 5.79 28.24 1.50
CA PRO A 545 6.30 27.81 2.79
C PRO A 545 5.38 28.17 3.97
N TYR A 546 4.38 29.04 3.76
CA TYR A 546 3.46 29.52 4.80
C TYR A 546 2.11 28.79 4.81
N LEU A 547 2.00 27.66 4.12
CA LEU A 547 0.78 26.85 4.12
C LEU A 547 0.48 26.30 5.51
N LYS A 548 -0.82 26.30 5.84
CA LYS A 548 -1.36 25.74 7.07
C LYS A 548 -1.96 24.35 6.80
N PRO A 549 -2.11 23.50 7.83
CA PRO A 549 -2.79 22.21 7.66
C PRO A 549 -4.23 22.36 7.21
N VAL A 550 -4.64 21.46 6.31
CA VAL A 550 -6.05 21.23 5.98
C VAL A 550 -6.72 20.53 7.15
N LYS A 551 -7.93 20.94 7.51
CA LYS A 551 -8.73 20.37 8.61
C LYS A 551 -9.91 19.59 8.06
N THR A 552 -10.10 18.38 8.53
CA THR A 552 -11.15 17.46 8.09
C THR A 552 -12.04 17.06 9.24
N ASP A 553 -13.34 17.29 9.12
CA ASP A 553 -14.37 16.71 10.00
C ASP A 553 -15.08 15.58 9.26
N SER A 554 -15.11 14.40 9.85
CA SER A 554 -15.70 13.19 9.26
C SER A 554 -16.75 12.58 10.18
N PHE A 555 -17.93 12.32 9.62
CA PHE A 555 -19.06 11.67 10.30
C PHE A 555 -19.45 10.40 9.55
N GLU A 556 -19.78 9.34 10.29
CA GLU A 556 -20.17 8.07 9.70
C GLU A 556 -21.24 7.37 10.53
N VAL A 557 -22.20 6.76 9.86
CA VAL A 557 -23.22 5.87 10.43
C VAL A 557 -23.21 4.56 9.66
N GLY A 558 -22.94 3.45 10.34
CA GLY A 558 -22.86 2.10 9.77
C GLY A 558 -23.96 1.19 10.31
N TYR A 559 -24.53 0.37 9.44
CA TYR A 559 -25.40 -0.73 9.78
C TYR A 559 -24.73 -2.04 9.37
N GLU A 560 -24.44 -2.89 10.36
CA GLU A 560 -23.76 -4.19 10.17
C GLU A 560 -24.73 -5.30 10.56
N THR A 561 -24.87 -6.31 9.70
CA THR A 561 -25.73 -7.45 9.98
C THR A 561 -25.22 -8.72 9.31
N LYS A 562 -25.70 -9.86 9.77
CA LYS A 562 -25.45 -11.15 9.16
C LYS A 562 -26.74 -11.72 8.61
N ALA A 563 -26.82 -11.84 7.29
CA ALA A 563 -27.97 -12.41 6.57
C ALA A 563 -27.61 -13.86 6.11
N GLY A 564 -28.00 -14.84 6.90
CA GLY A 564 -27.63 -16.24 6.66
C GLY A 564 -26.11 -16.46 6.77
N THR A 565 -25.48 -16.83 5.64
CA THR A 565 -24.02 -17.03 5.54
C THR A 565 -23.25 -15.78 5.13
N LEU A 566 -23.96 -14.67 4.84
CA LEU A 566 -23.36 -13.44 4.34
C LEU A 566 -23.30 -12.39 5.45
N ASP A 567 -22.14 -11.77 5.61
CA ASP A 567 -21.94 -10.57 6.39
C ASP A 567 -22.21 -9.35 5.48
N ALA A 568 -23.13 -8.51 5.88
CA ALA A 568 -23.56 -7.33 5.14
C ALA A 568 -23.33 -6.06 5.98
N ASN A 569 -22.81 -5.02 5.33
CA ASN A 569 -22.52 -3.76 5.96
C ASN A 569 -22.90 -2.62 5.01
N VAL A 570 -23.65 -1.65 5.50
CA VAL A 570 -24.02 -0.42 4.78
C VAL A 570 -23.61 0.77 5.64
N ARG A 571 -22.94 1.75 5.04
CA ARG A 571 -22.47 2.95 5.73
C ARG A 571 -22.84 4.20 4.96
N ALA A 572 -23.39 5.16 5.66
CA ALA A 572 -23.51 6.53 5.22
C ALA A 572 -22.36 7.34 5.83
N TYR A 573 -21.71 8.18 5.04
CA TYR A 573 -20.65 9.04 5.53
C TYR A 573 -20.76 10.45 4.95
N TYR A 574 -20.22 11.41 5.71
CA TYR A 574 -20.07 12.81 5.31
C TYR A 574 -18.72 13.32 5.79
N ARG A 575 -17.98 14.00 4.92
CA ARG A 575 -16.69 14.62 5.20
C ARG A 575 -16.69 16.06 4.73
N ASN A 576 -16.13 16.93 5.55
CA ASN A 576 -15.95 18.35 5.25
C ASN A 576 -14.50 18.75 5.50
N ASP A 577 -13.78 19.06 4.42
CA ASP A 577 -12.41 19.55 4.46
C ASP A 577 -12.44 21.07 4.38
N ARG A 578 -11.69 21.75 5.27
CA ARG A 578 -11.55 23.19 5.35
C ARG A 578 -10.09 23.60 5.24
N ASP A 579 -9.83 24.85 4.90
CA ASP A 579 -8.48 25.37 4.68
C ASP A 579 -7.73 24.56 3.62
N MET A 580 -8.41 24.16 2.54
CA MET A 580 -7.85 23.33 1.47
C MET A 580 -6.61 24.02 0.85
N ILE A 581 -5.58 23.23 0.57
CA ILE A 581 -4.45 23.70 -0.23
C ILE A 581 -4.87 23.64 -1.69
N ARG A 582 -4.90 24.78 -2.34
CA ARG A 582 -5.35 24.95 -3.73
C ARG A 582 -4.34 25.74 -4.56
N SER A 583 -4.34 25.52 -5.85
CA SER A 583 -3.54 26.28 -6.78
C SER A 583 -4.10 27.69 -6.94
N ARG A 584 -3.19 28.67 -6.96
CA ARG A 584 -3.44 30.07 -7.31
C ARG A 584 -2.56 30.45 -8.48
N GLN A 585 -3.15 31.04 -9.49
CA GLN A 585 -2.43 31.53 -10.65
C GLN A 585 -2.21 33.03 -10.55
N LEU A 586 -0.99 33.46 -10.81
CA LEU A 586 -0.55 34.86 -10.78
C LEU A 586 0.10 35.21 -12.11
N ALA A 587 -0.33 36.29 -12.75
CA ALA A 587 0.39 36.81 -13.90
C ALA A 587 1.68 37.48 -13.40
N VAL A 588 2.83 36.94 -13.79
CA VAL A 588 4.17 37.49 -13.47
C VAL A 588 4.58 38.49 -14.52
N SER A 589 4.15 38.28 -15.75
CA SER A 589 4.29 39.19 -16.89
C SER A 589 3.10 39.04 -17.83
N ASP A 590 3.08 39.79 -18.92
CA ASP A 590 2.04 39.70 -19.94
C ASP A 590 1.91 38.29 -20.54
N THR A 591 2.96 37.47 -20.45
CA THR A 591 3.02 36.14 -21.07
C THR A 591 3.26 35.01 -20.05
N VAL A 592 3.78 35.28 -18.86
CA VAL A 592 4.17 34.24 -17.89
C VAL A 592 3.18 34.16 -16.75
N ILE A 593 2.65 32.96 -16.50
CA ILE A 593 1.77 32.64 -15.38
C ILE A 593 2.55 31.82 -14.36
N LEU A 594 2.64 32.31 -13.12
CA LEU A 594 3.11 31.56 -11.96
C LEU A 594 1.93 30.87 -11.28
N THR A 595 1.96 29.56 -11.21
CA THR A 595 1.04 28.76 -10.41
C THR A 595 1.67 28.50 -9.05
N THR A 596 1.13 29.10 -7.99
CA THR A 596 1.52 28.85 -6.59
C THR A 596 0.38 28.23 -5.79
N LEU A 597 0.59 28.03 -4.50
CA LEU A 597 -0.36 27.38 -3.59
C LEU A 597 -0.80 28.32 -2.48
N GLU A 598 -2.07 28.22 -2.08
CA GLU A 598 -2.61 28.94 -0.93
C GLU A 598 -3.64 28.08 -0.17
N ASN A 599 -3.87 28.41 1.12
CA ASN A 599 -4.97 27.82 1.84
C ASN A 599 -6.27 28.57 1.52
N GLY A 600 -7.34 27.83 1.25
CA GLY A 600 -8.66 28.43 1.06
C GLY A 600 -9.68 27.42 0.53
N GLY A 601 -10.96 27.82 0.67
CA GLY A 601 -12.07 27.00 0.21
C GLY A 601 -12.35 25.76 1.06
N SER A 602 -13.32 24.98 0.60
CA SER A 602 -13.72 23.74 1.24
C SER A 602 -13.96 22.65 0.18
N ASN A 603 -13.79 21.41 0.60
CA ASN A 603 -14.18 20.24 -0.15
C ASN A 603 -15.19 19.45 0.71
N ARG A 604 -16.31 19.08 0.13
CA ARG A 604 -17.33 18.28 0.80
C ARG A 604 -17.55 17.00 0.04
N SER A 605 -17.60 15.89 0.75
CA SER A 605 -17.94 14.60 0.15
C SER A 605 -18.87 13.82 1.04
N GLY A 606 -19.77 13.06 0.43
CA GLY A 606 -20.70 12.20 1.17
C GLY A 606 -21.23 11.11 0.29
N GLY A 607 -21.54 9.96 0.88
CA GLY A 607 -21.97 8.81 0.11
C GLY A 607 -22.47 7.66 0.95
N LEU A 608 -22.83 6.60 0.21
CA LEU A 608 -23.25 5.32 0.75
C LEU A 608 -22.26 4.24 0.28
N GLU A 609 -21.73 3.52 1.22
CA GLU A 609 -20.89 2.37 1.00
C GLU A 609 -21.62 1.10 1.41
N PHE A 610 -21.47 0.03 0.64
CA PHE A 610 -21.91 -1.30 1.02
C PHE A 610 -20.80 -2.32 0.87
N THR A 611 -20.76 -3.31 1.77
CA THR A 611 -19.93 -4.50 1.65
C THR A 611 -20.79 -5.74 1.88
N LEU A 612 -20.52 -6.78 1.11
CA LEU A 612 -21.17 -8.07 1.24
C LEU A 612 -20.11 -9.15 1.11
N SER A 613 -19.97 -10.01 2.13
CA SER A 613 -18.98 -11.07 2.13
C SER A 613 -19.52 -12.36 2.76
N GLY A 614 -19.15 -13.51 2.21
CA GLY A 614 -19.51 -14.80 2.77
C GLY A 614 -19.65 -15.89 1.71
N LYS A 615 -20.25 -17.01 2.12
CA LYS A 615 -20.49 -18.15 1.23
C LYS A 615 -21.85 -18.05 0.57
N LEU A 616 -21.86 -18.08 -0.78
CA LEU A 616 -23.08 -18.24 -1.58
C LEU A 616 -23.51 -19.70 -1.62
N THR A 617 -22.53 -20.60 -1.75
CA THR A 617 -22.71 -22.07 -1.69
C THR A 617 -21.56 -22.67 -0.86
N PRO A 618 -21.55 -23.96 -0.54
CA PRO A 618 -20.43 -24.59 0.15
C PRO A 618 -19.08 -24.40 -0.58
N THR A 619 -19.10 -24.29 -1.91
CA THR A 619 -17.88 -24.18 -2.75
C THR A 619 -17.67 -22.79 -3.36
N LEU A 620 -18.67 -21.91 -3.33
CA LEU A 620 -18.58 -20.58 -3.92
C LEU A 620 -18.70 -19.52 -2.84
N SER A 621 -17.75 -18.58 -2.81
CA SER A 621 -17.78 -17.45 -1.92
C SER A 621 -17.64 -16.12 -2.65
N LEU A 622 -18.30 -15.11 -2.13
CA LEU A 622 -18.37 -13.75 -2.64
C LEU A 622 -17.75 -12.81 -1.61
N ASN A 623 -16.96 -11.84 -2.10
CA ASN A 623 -16.63 -10.63 -1.37
C ASN A 623 -16.81 -9.47 -2.35
N THR A 624 -17.74 -8.58 -2.07
CA THR A 624 -18.02 -7.42 -2.92
C THR A 624 -18.22 -6.18 -2.08
N SER A 625 -17.82 -5.05 -2.63
CA SER A 625 -18.05 -3.73 -2.06
C SER A 625 -18.40 -2.74 -3.16
N GLY A 626 -19.18 -1.74 -2.80
CA GLY A 626 -19.50 -0.62 -3.67
C GLY A 626 -19.65 0.66 -2.86
N ASN A 627 -19.38 1.77 -3.52
CA ASN A 627 -19.48 3.11 -2.95
C ASN A 627 -20.10 4.05 -3.98
N VAL A 628 -21.19 4.69 -3.61
CA VAL A 628 -21.83 5.76 -4.40
C VAL A 628 -21.64 7.05 -3.60
N PHE A 629 -20.98 8.04 -4.19
CA PHE A 629 -20.66 9.27 -3.46
C PHE A 629 -20.71 10.49 -4.36
N VAL A 630 -20.95 11.63 -3.72
CA VAL A 630 -20.89 12.97 -4.33
C VAL A 630 -19.70 13.69 -3.72
N VAL A 631 -18.93 14.35 -4.57
CA VAL A 631 -17.85 15.27 -4.17
C VAL A 631 -18.20 16.65 -4.70
N GLU A 632 -18.12 17.66 -3.85
CA GLU A 632 -18.21 19.09 -4.18
C GLU A 632 -16.88 19.75 -3.83
N GLN A 633 -16.25 20.39 -4.81
CA GLN A 633 -14.97 21.11 -4.66
C GLN A 633 -15.18 22.59 -4.99
N GLN A 634 -14.59 23.47 -4.17
CA GLN A 634 -14.48 24.89 -4.46
C GLN A 634 -13.16 25.18 -5.16
N GLN A 635 -13.22 25.92 -6.27
CA GLN A 635 -12.06 26.35 -7.06
C GLN A 635 -12.13 27.86 -7.26
N ILE A 636 -10.98 28.48 -7.45
CA ILE A 636 -10.89 29.89 -7.85
C ILE A 636 -10.26 29.92 -9.24
N ASP A 637 -10.93 30.61 -10.15
CA ASP A 637 -10.38 30.86 -11.50
C ASP A 637 -9.34 31.99 -11.52
N LEU A 638 -8.76 32.23 -12.70
CA LEU A 638 -7.76 33.31 -12.91
C LEU A 638 -8.28 34.72 -12.55
N ALA A 639 -9.58 34.94 -12.61
CA ALA A 639 -10.20 36.22 -12.26
C ALA A 639 -10.50 36.35 -10.76
N GLY A 640 -10.16 35.33 -9.94
CA GLY A 640 -10.44 35.32 -8.51
C GLY A 640 -11.88 34.92 -8.17
N VAL A 641 -12.67 34.42 -9.14
CA VAL A 641 -14.06 34.02 -8.93
C VAL A 641 -14.13 32.61 -8.38
N GLU A 642 -14.84 32.44 -7.28
CA GLU A 642 -15.09 31.11 -6.69
C GLU A 642 -16.12 30.34 -7.52
N ASN A 643 -15.72 29.21 -8.04
CA ASN A 643 -16.57 28.26 -8.75
C ASN A 643 -16.69 26.96 -7.94
N LYS A 644 -17.90 26.38 -7.94
CA LYS A 644 -18.18 25.09 -7.34
C LYS A 644 -18.38 24.05 -8.42
N ARG A 645 -17.69 22.93 -8.29
CA ARG A 645 -17.88 21.77 -9.15
C ARG A 645 -18.30 20.58 -8.30
N SER A 646 -19.25 19.80 -8.81
CA SER A 646 -19.69 18.57 -8.16
C SER A 646 -19.73 17.41 -9.15
N ALA A 647 -19.46 16.21 -8.66
CA ALA A 647 -19.66 14.98 -9.42
C ALA A 647 -20.13 13.85 -8.52
N THR A 648 -20.96 13.00 -9.10
CA THR A 648 -21.34 11.72 -8.52
C THR A 648 -20.48 10.62 -9.11
N SER A 649 -19.90 9.77 -8.25
CA SER A 649 -19.08 8.64 -8.66
C SER A 649 -19.61 7.35 -8.05
N VAL A 650 -19.36 6.25 -8.78
CA VAL A 650 -19.73 4.89 -8.34
C VAL A 650 -18.51 3.98 -8.50
N ASN A 651 -18.02 3.43 -7.40
CA ASN A 651 -16.95 2.44 -7.42
C ASN A 651 -17.51 1.09 -7.01
N VAL A 652 -17.15 0.03 -7.71
CA VAL A 652 -17.58 -1.34 -7.41
C VAL A 652 -16.40 -2.27 -7.53
N ARG A 653 -16.29 -3.18 -6.57
CA ARG A 653 -15.33 -4.27 -6.58
C ARG A 653 -16.01 -5.58 -6.23
N GLY A 654 -15.60 -6.66 -6.88
CA GLY A 654 -16.08 -7.99 -6.56
C GLY A 654 -14.97 -9.02 -6.68
N ARG A 655 -15.02 -10.01 -5.78
CA ARG A 655 -14.19 -11.20 -5.81
C ARG A 655 -15.05 -12.43 -5.61
N LEU A 656 -14.95 -13.36 -6.53
CA LEU A 656 -15.56 -14.67 -6.48
C LEU A 656 -14.46 -15.71 -6.30
N ASN A 657 -14.57 -16.55 -5.28
CA ASN A 657 -13.69 -17.70 -5.08
C ASN A 657 -14.53 -18.96 -5.25
N TRP A 658 -14.11 -19.82 -6.16
CA TRP A 658 -14.78 -21.07 -6.48
C TRP A 658 -13.86 -22.27 -6.26
N GLN A 659 -14.15 -23.05 -5.23
CA GLN A 659 -13.48 -24.32 -4.94
C GLN A 659 -14.15 -25.41 -5.80
N VAL A 660 -13.56 -25.69 -6.97
CA VAL A 660 -14.11 -26.65 -7.93
C VAL A 660 -13.95 -28.09 -7.43
N THR A 661 -12.76 -28.40 -6.93
CA THR A 661 -12.43 -29.68 -6.26
C THR A 661 -11.70 -29.40 -4.96
N ALA A 662 -11.37 -30.44 -4.20
CA ALA A 662 -10.54 -30.27 -2.98
C ALA A 662 -9.13 -29.70 -3.29
N GLN A 663 -8.67 -29.83 -4.54
CA GLN A 663 -7.33 -29.39 -4.98
C GLN A 663 -7.37 -28.13 -5.83
N ASP A 664 -8.48 -27.86 -6.54
CA ASP A 664 -8.58 -26.82 -7.54
C ASP A 664 -9.44 -25.65 -7.08
N GLN A 665 -8.91 -24.45 -7.16
CA GLN A 665 -9.59 -23.21 -6.81
C GLN A 665 -9.41 -22.19 -7.93
N PHE A 666 -10.51 -21.55 -8.33
CA PHE A 666 -10.51 -20.36 -9.18
C PHE A 666 -10.87 -19.12 -8.37
N GLN A 667 -10.30 -18.01 -8.75
CA GLN A 667 -10.66 -16.71 -8.23
C GLN A 667 -10.82 -15.73 -9.39
N LEU A 668 -11.97 -15.10 -9.47
CA LEU A 668 -12.23 -13.98 -10.37
C LEU A 668 -12.35 -12.71 -9.53
N MET A 669 -11.63 -11.68 -9.90
CA MET A 669 -11.72 -10.38 -9.31
C MET A 669 -12.02 -9.35 -10.39
N PHE A 670 -12.96 -8.44 -10.12
CA PHE A 670 -13.19 -7.27 -10.95
C PHE A 670 -13.17 -6.01 -10.10
N ASN A 671 -12.72 -4.92 -10.71
CA ASN A 671 -12.69 -3.59 -10.11
C ASN A 671 -13.19 -2.60 -11.16
N ALA A 672 -14.18 -1.79 -10.79
CA ALA A 672 -14.70 -0.70 -11.61
C ALA A 672 -14.69 0.59 -10.80
N GLN A 673 -14.11 1.63 -11.37
CA GLN A 673 -14.01 2.95 -10.80
C GLN A 673 -14.77 3.94 -11.68
N GLY A 674 -15.67 4.70 -11.09
CA GLY A 674 -16.45 5.71 -11.78
C GLY A 674 -15.68 7.00 -12.03
N LYS A 675 -16.37 7.96 -12.63
CA LYS A 675 -15.85 9.31 -12.89
C LYS A 675 -15.44 10.01 -11.59
N THR A 676 -14.24 10.58 -11.54
CA THR A 676 -13.75 11.34 -10.39
C THR A 676 -13.34 12.74 -10.78
N LEU A 677 -13.64 13.74 -9.93
CA LEU A 677 -13.18 15.13 -10.14
C LEU A 677 -11.67 15.23 -9.95
N THR A 678 -11.05 16.00 -10.82
CA THR A 678 -9.69 16.53 -10.68
C THR A 678 -9.77 18.06 -10.56
N GLY A 679 -8.65 18.74 -10.32
CA GLY A 679 -8.63 20.18 -10.13
C GLY A 679 -9.48 20.97 -11.16
N TYR A 680 -9.20 20.84 -12.44
CA TYR A 680 -9.92 21.58 -13.49
C TYR A 680 -10.71 20.67 -14.45
N GLY A 681 -10.91 19.40 -14.08
CA GLY A 681 -11.56 18.46 -14.97
C GLY A 681 -12.04 17.20 -14.23
N TYR A 682 -11.84 16.06 -14.86
CA TYR A 682 -12.23 14.77 -14.32
C TYR A 682 -11.40 13.64 -14.93
N ARG A 683 -11.35 12.53 -14.22
CA ARG A 683 -10.87 11.24 -14.74
C ARG A 683 -12.08 10.42 -15.16
N GLU A 684 -12.02 9.83 -16.33
CA GLU A 684 -13.06 8.95 -16.88
C GLU A 684 -13.10 7.60 -16.16
N PRO A 685 -14.24 6.89 -16.22
CA PRO A 685 -14.38 5.57 -15.62
C PRO A 685 -13.40 4.55 -16.20
N SER A 686 -12.95 3.62 -15.34
CA SER A 686 -12.12 2.49 -15.74
C SER A 686 -12.58 1.19 -15.07
N ALA A 687 -12.34 0.05 -15.72
CA ALA A 687 -12.64 -1.26 -15.15
C ALA A 687 -11.56 -2.26 -15.54
N THR A 688 -11.24 -3.18 -14.64
CA THR A 688 -10.28 -4.26 -14.85
C THR A 688 -10.79 -5.57 -14.27
N ALA A 689 -10.34 -6.70 -14.82
CA ALA A 689 -10.65 -8.02 -14.30
C ALA A 689 -9.39 -8.90 -14.27
N ASN A 690 -9.24 -9.65 -13.18
CA ASN A 690 -8.12 -10.58 -12.96
C ASN A 690 -8.65 -11.98 -12.71
N LEU A 691 -7.98 -12.99 -13.25
CA LEU A 691 -8.30 -14.39 -13.05
C LEU A 691 -7.11 -15.11 -12.43
N SER A 692 -7.38 -15.90 -11.39
CA SER A 692 -6.37 -16.73 -10.76
C SER A 692 -6.84 -18.17 -10.66
N TYR A 693 -5.92 -19.09 -10.86
CA TYR A 693 -6.10 -20.51 -10.68
C TYR A 693 -5.03 -21.06 -9.75
N ARG A 694 -5.46 -21.87 -8.80
CA ARG A 694 -4.59 -22.55 -7.85
C ARG A 694 -4.90 -24.03 -7.82
N ARG A 695 -3.85 -24.88 -7.89
CA ARG A 695 -3.94 -26.32 -7.74
C ARG A 695 -2.94 -26.83 -6.72
N ASN A 696 -3.41 -27.53 -5.71
CA ASN A 696 -2.54 -28.23 -4.77
C ASN A 696 -2.08 -29.54 -5.44
N LEU A 697 -0.80 -29.56 -5.89
CA LEU A 697 -0.18 -30.74 -6.51
C LEU A 697 0.16 -31.80 -5.48
N SER A 698 0.51 -31.36 -4.26
CA SER A 698 0.74 -32.19 -3.09
C SER A 698 0.41 -31.37 -1.82
N PRO A 699 0.45 -31.96 -0.61
CA PRO A 699 0.27 -31.19 0.63
C PRO A 699 1.26 -30.04 0.81
N SER A 700 2.44 -30.12 0.17
CA SER A 700 3.50 -29.13 0.28
C SER A 700 3.74 -28.32 -0.98
N LEU A 701 3.22 -28.72 -2.15
CA LEU A 701 3.47 -28.07 -3.42
C LEU A 701 2.19 -27.60 -4.08
N THR A 702 2.16 -26.34 -4.46
CA THR A 702 0.99 -25.70 -5.09
C THR A 702 1.43 -25.02 -6.39
N LEU A 703 0.67 -25.26 -7.47
CA LEU A 703 0.74 -24.50 -8.72
C LEU A 703 -0.20 -23.30 -8.62
N VAL A 704 0.28 -22.13 -9.06
CA VAL A 704 -0.50 -20.89 -9.13
C VAL A 704 -0.37 -20.29 -10.53
N VAL A 705 -1.49 -19.91 -11.12
CA VAL A 705 -1.54 -19.16 -12.39
C VAL A 705 -2.35 -17.90 -12.14
N ASN A 706 -1.75 -16.74 -12.40
CA ASN A 706 -2.41 -15.43 -12.26
C ASN A 706 -2.41 -14.72 -13.61
N ALA A 707 -3.58 -14.27 -14.06
CA ALA A 707 -3.75 -13.42 -15.23
C ALA A 707 -4.35 -12.09 -14.78
N THR A 708 -3.62 -11.00 -14.92
CA THR A 708 -4.08 -9.65 -14.63
C THR A 708 -4.67 -9.02 -15.87
N ASP A 709 -5.66 -8.15 -15.69
CA ASP A 709 -6.34 -7.40 -16.74
C ASP A 709 -6.67 -8.24 -17.98
N ILE A 710 -7.42 -9.33 -17.79
CA ILE A 710 -7.72 -10.33 -18.84
C ILE A 710 -8.38 -9.72 -20.08
N PHE A 711 -9.00 -8.53 -19.96
CA PHE A 711 -9.64 -7.81 -21.07
C PHE A 711 -8.75 -6.73 -21.69
N ASP A 712 -7.53 -6.51 -21.18
CA ASP A 712 -6.61 -5.46 -21.63
C ASP A 712 -7.26 -4.06 -21.61
N SER A 713 -7.92 -3.79 -20.52
CA SER A 713 -8.80 -2.61 -20.35
C SER A 713 -8.17 -1.53 -19.48
N GLN A 714 -6.96 -1.77 -18.95
CA GLN A 714 -6.30 -0.84 -18.02
C GLN A 714 -5.86 0.44 -18.73
N LYS A 715 -6.64 1.50 -18.51
CA LYS A 715 -6.34 2.84 -18.99
C LYS A 715 -6.67 3.88 -17.93
N ALA A 716 -5.97 5.00 -17.99
CA ALA A 716 -6.29 6.22 -17.26
C ALA A 716 -6.55 7.34 -18.28
N GLU A 717 -7.78 7.83 -18.30
CA GLU A 717 -8.20 8.91 -19.19
C GLU A 717 -8.57 10.12 -18.32
N THR A 718 -7.90 11.25 -18.57
CA THR A 718 -8.12 12.52 -17.88
C THR A 718 -8.60 13.58 -18.86
N VAL A 719 -9.60 14.33 -18.45
CA VAL A 719 -10.13 15.46 -19.21
C VAL A 719 -10.00 16.71 -18.34
N THR A 720 -9.32 17.72 -18.85
CA THR A 720 -9.30 19.07 -18.28
C THR A 720 -10.17 19.96 -19.14
N ASP A 721 -11.06 20.71 -18.53
CA ASP A 721 -11.99 21.61 -19.22
C ASP A 721 -12.10 22.90 -18.40
N SER A 722 -11.36 23.91 -18.84
CA SER A 722 -11.37 25.25 -18.28
C SER A 722 -11.51 26.30 -19.40
N ALA A 723 -11.73 27.55 -19.03
CA ALA A 723 -11.86 28.65 -20.01
C ALA A 723 -10.59 28.86 -20.86
N THR A 724 -9.43 28.43 -20.37
CA THR A 724 -8.12 28.67 -21.02
C THR A 724 -7.39 27.41 -21.45
N LEU A 725 -7.90 26.23 -21.05
CA LEU A 725 -7.26 24.95 -21.32
C LEU A 725 -8.31 23.84 -21.48
N GLN A 726 -8.34 23.24 -22.66
CA GLN A 726 -9.05 21.99 -22.92
C GLN A 726 -8.00 20.92 -23.21
N GLU A 727 -8.03 19.83 -22.46
CA GLU A 727 -7.02 18.78 -22.58
C GLU A 727 -7.65 17.41 -22.37
N ARG A 728 -7.25 16.45 -23.18
CA ARG A 728 -7.63 15.05 -23.06
C ARG A 728 -6.39 14.18 -23.13
N GLY A 729 -6.04 13.55 -22.01
CA GLY A 729 -4.91 12.64 -21.92
C GLY A 729 -5.36 11.21 -21.67
N ILE A 730 -4.86 10.25 -22.46
CA ILE A 730 -5.17 8.82 -22.34
C ILE A 730 -3.85 8.07 -22.13
N ARG A 731 -3.68 7.46 -20.96
CA ARG A 731 -2.58 6.55 -20.68
C ARG A 731 -3.08 5.11 -20.70
N ARG A 732 -2.44 4.27 -21.50
CA ARG A 732 -2.69 2.82 -21.57
C ARG A 732 -1.48 2.10 -20.98
N TYR A 733 -1.73 1.05 -20.23
CA TYR A 733 -0.69 0.20 -19.64
C TYR A 733 -0.74 -1.19 -20.27
N ASP A 734 0.42 -1.83 -20.44
CA ASP A 734 0.50 -3.27 -20.71
C ASP A 734 -0.03 -4.02 -19.48
N GLY A 735 -1.36 -4.18 -19.42
CA GLY A 735 -2.08 -4.72 -18.25
C GLY A 735 -2.22 -6.22 -18.26
N ARG A 736 -2.22 -6.85 -19.46
CA ARG A 736 -2.42 -8.29 -19.62
C ARG A 736 -1.15 -9.09 -19.35
N ILE A 737 -0.89 -9.36 -18.07
CA ILE A 737 0.27 -10.09 -17.62
C ILE A 737 -0.17 -11.43 -17.05
N VAL A 738 0.47 -12.52 -17.49
CA VAL A 738 0.23 -13.86 -16.97
C VAL A 738 1.48 -14.35 -16.24
N PHE A 739 1.30 -14.76 -14.98
CA PHE A 739 2.33 -15.43 -14.19
C PHE A 739 1.94 -16.89 -13.97
N VAL A 740 2.92 -17.77 -14.09
CA VAL A 740 2.83 -19.19 -13.70
C VAL A 740 3.91 -19.46 -12.68
N GLY A 741 3.54 -20.05 -11.56
CA GLY A 741 4.50 -20.28 -10.49
C GLY A 741 4.19 -21.47 -9.61
N LEU A 742 5.19 -21.80 -8.80
CA LEU A 742 5.15 -22.86 -7.80
C LEU A 742 5.39 -22.27 -6.41
N SER A 743 4.60 -22.75 -5.45
CA SER A 743 4.76 -22.44 -4.04
C SER A 743 5.04 -23.74 -3.28
N TRP A 744 6.20 -23.83 -2.67
CA TRP A 744 6.62 -24.99 -1.89
C TRP A 744 6.69 -24.64 -0.40
N ARG A 745 5.96 -25.42 0.41
CA ARG A 745 5.96 -25.32 1.87
C ARG A 745 6.80 -26.42 2.47
N PHE A 746 7.67 -26.09 3.42
CA PHE A 746 8.53 -27.06 4.09
C PHE A 746 8.58 -26.77 5.59
N GLY A 747 8.91 -27.82 6.38
CA GLY A 747 8.80 -27.73 7.83
C GLY A 747 7.34 -27.67 8.29
N GLY A 748 7.14 -27.22 9.50
CA GLY A 748 5.85 -27.20 10.17
C GLY A 748 5.68 -28.41 11.08
N VAL A 749 4.96 -28.23 12.18
CA VAL A 749 4.51 -29.36 12.99
C VAL A 749 3.59 -30.17 12.11
N GLN A 750 4.03 -31.36 11.70
CA GLN A 750 3.11 -32.37 11.21
C GLN A 750 2.03 -32.48 12.29
N SER A 751 0.80 -32.09 11.99
CA SER A 751 -0.30 -32.52 12.82
C SER A 751 -0.27 -34.04 12.76
N ASN A 752 0.27 -34.69 13.77
CA ASN A 752 0.03 -36.10 13.98
C ASN A 752 -1.50 -36.25 14.11
N ARG A 753 -2.15 -36.42 12.97
CA ARG A 753 -3.42 -37.13 12.96
C ARG A 753 -3.09 -38.53 13.43
N ARG A 754 -3.31 -38.78 14.74
CA ARG A 754 -3.49 -40.15 15.20
C ARG A 754 -4.59 -40.74 14.31
N PRO A 755 -4.35 -41.87 13.65
CA PRO A 755 -5.45 -42.65 13.10
C PRO A 755 -6.43 -42.93 14.26
N ASP A 756 -7.69 -42.78 13.95
CA ASP A 756 -8.86 -42.95 14.79
C ASP A 756 -8.67 -43.98 15.91
N GLY A 757 -8.49 -43.50 17.12
CA GLY A 757 -8.82 -44.23 18.33
C GLY A 757 -10.32 -43.98 18.65
N PRO A 758 -11.05 -44.93 19.24
CA PRO A 758 -12.46 -44.75 19.54
C PRO A 758 -12.67 -43.58 20.52
N PRO A 759 -13.84 -42.93 20.53
CA PRO A 759 -14.12 -41.80 21.38
C PRO A 759 -14.08 -42.20 22.86
N GLY A 760 -12.93 -41.94 23.49
CA GLY A 760 -12.75 -42.03 24.91
C GLY A 760 -12.98 -40.67 25.53
N GLU A 761 -13.79 -40.65 26.54
CA GLU A 761 -14.22 -39.50 27.36
C GLU A 761 -13.09 -38.59 27.80
N GLY A 762 -13.31 -37.29 27.64
CA GLY A 762 -12.88 -36.26 28.57
C GLY A 762 -11.42 -35.84 28.57
N TRP A 763 -11.06 -34.95 27.67
CA TRP A 763 -10.12 -33.88 28.01
C TRP A 763 -10.75 -32.53 27.65
N ARG A 764 -11.30 -31.86 28.65
CA ARG A 764 -11.68 -30.45 28.58
C ARG A 764 -10.39 -29.64 28.44
N GLY A 765 -10.07 -29.27 27.20
CA GLY A 765 -9.11 -28.23 26.93
C GLY A 765 -9.64 -26.93 27.50
N GLY A 766 -8.83 -26.25 28.32
CA GLY A 766 -9.17 -24.93 28.85
C GLY A 766 -9.50 -23.93 27.73
N PRO A 767 -10.35 -22.98 28.03
CA PRO A 767 -10.79 -22.00 27.02
C PRO A 767 -9.62 -21.14 26.55
N PRO A 768 -9.61 -20.72 25.30
CA PRO A 768 -8.66 -19.71 24.84
C PRO A 768 -8.87 -18.43 25.66
N PRO A 769 -7.81 -17.70 26.04
CA PRO A 769 -7.93 -16.49 26.85
C PRO A 769 -8.78 -15.46 26.11
N GLY A 770 -9.96 -15.10 26.66
CA GLY A 770 -10.72 -13.94 26.26
C GLY A 770 -12.19 -14.13 25.90
N GLY A 771 -12.92 -15.02 26.53
CA GLY A 771 -14.37 -15.03 26.50
C GLY A 771 -14.94 -14.60 27.86
N PHE A 772 -15.62 -13.46 27.93
CA PHE A 772 -16.40 -13.03 29.10
C PHE A 772 -17.63 -13.94 29.25
N GLY A 773 -17.62 -14.83 30.25
CA GLY A 773 -18.81 -15.47 30.73
C GLY A 773 -19.26 -14.77 32.01
N GLY A 774 -20.50 -14.29 32.04
CA GLY A 774 -21.12 -13.70 33.22
C GLY A 774 -21.33 -14.70 34.37
N PRO A 775 -21.45 -14.25 35.61
CA PRO A 775 -21.63 -15.09 36.77
C PRO A 775 -23.04 -15.67 36.85
N GLY A 776 -23.14 -16.99 36.89
CA GLY A 776 -24.34 -17.69 37.30
C GLY A 776 -24.52 -17.59 38.80
N GLY A 777 -25.68 -17.14 39.25
CA GLY A 777 -26.06 -17.05 40.66
C GLY A 777 -26.22 -18.41 41.33
N PRO A 778 -26.20 -18.45 42.65
CA PRO A 778 -26.30 -19.69 43.44
C PRO A 778 -27.76 -20.13 43.56
N GLY A 779 -28.04 -21.32 43.08
CA GLY A 779 -29.25 -22.02 43.49
C GLY A 779 -28.95 -22.87 44.74
N MET A 780 -29.86 -22.84 45.67
CA MET A 780 -29.86 -23.55 46.93
C MET A 780 -29.39 -24.97 46.79
#